data_74aac473e0c1f88a37debdca7097a539
#
_entry.id   74aac473e0c1f88a37debdca7097a539
#
_cell.length_a   1.000
_cell.length_b   1.000
_cell.length_c   1.000
_cell.angle_alpha   90.00
_cell.angle_beta   90.00
_cell.angle_gamma   90.00
#
_symmetry.space_group_name_H-M   'P 1'
#
loop_
_entity.id
_entity.type
_entity.pdbx_description
1 polymer ?
#
loop_
_entity_poly.entity_id
_entity_poly.type
_entity_poly.pdbx_seq_one_letter_code
_entity_poly.pdbx_strand_id
1 'polypeptide(L)'
;MVEKALSRRGLLVAGGAGLALPALAPAAYARDRGPVRADLVVYGGTSAGVIAAVQMRRMGGTAVVLEPTRHIGGLTTSGLGATDTGNTSAIGGLALEFYRRVYAKYHGTPVTDDSPARYTFEPHVASAVFADLLEEHDVPVVTDARLRTVDRRGGRIRTLVTDDGRAYTGGVFMDATYEGDLMARAGVDFTAGREGNAAYDETLNGVQHRDKHQFVHPVDPYVTPGSPASGLLPGVSADPLAPDGTADESIQAYCFRMCLTQAGDRIPFPKPSGYDPMRYELLLRYVQAGWRGPFYTTHQMGGGKTDSNNNGAFSTDNIGLNFGYPTGTYAERARIHAEHVDYQQGLMWFLANDPRLPESVRAQTAAWGLPRDEFTDNGGWPPLLYIREARRMVSDYVMTEHDCRGTVRAADSVGLASYTMDSHNCRRLVVDGVARNEGDVQVGVRAPYGISYRSLTPKRSQCTNLLVPVALSASHIAYGSIRMEPVFMILGQSAATAARMALDRGAAVQQVPVAALQARLRADGQFLQWPPTEPGEIVVDNVSATGVTSAGTWLSSTSTSGYYGSDYVHDDNTGKGGTWMRFRPELPEAGDWDVALWWTSHSNRATNVPVDVEHAGGTATYTVDQRSGGGKWVVLGRHTFAAGTAAGVRVRNDATDGYVIADAVRFTPAG
;
A
#
# COMPACT_ATOMS: atom_id res chain seq x y z
N MET A 1 -67.44 -0.15 6.46
CA MET A 1 -67.88 -1.00 5.35
C MET A 1 -66.99 -0.74 4.16
N VAL A 2 -66.25 -1.79 3.78
CA VAL A 2 -65.81 -2.16 2.43
C VAL A 2 -64.76 -1.26 1.77
N GLU A 3 -63.45 -1.64 1.81
CA GLU A 3 -62.68 -2.52 0.88
C GLU A 3 -62.81 -2.20 -0.63
N LYS A 4 -61.64 -1.97 -1.26
CA LYS A 4 -61.04 -2.66 -2.42
C LYS A 4 -59.99 -1.77 -3.04
N ALA A 5 -58.74 -2.11 -3.04
CA ALA A 5 -57.81 -2.95 -3.84
C ALA A 5 -58.08 -2.97 -5.36
N LEU A 6 -57.01 -2.75 -6.10
CA LEU A 6 -56.61 -3.16 -7.48
C LEU A 6 -55.91 -2.00 -8.21
N SER A 7 -54.85 -2.14 -9.02
CA SER A 7 -53.95 -3.22 -9.46
C SER A 7 -52.97 -2.59 -10.47
N ARG A 8 -51.86 -3.28 -10.67
CA ARG A 8 -50.73 -3.05 -11.59
C ARG A 8 -51.12 -2.82 -13.06
N ARG A 9 -50.35 -1.98 -13.73
CA ARG A 9 -49.59 -2.17 -15.01
C ARG A 9 -49.45 -0.88 -15.79
N GLY A 10 -48.22 -0.45 -16.01
CA GLY A 10 -47.49 -0.50 -17.27
C GLY A 10 -47.30 0.85 -17.91
N LEU A 11 -46.07 1.36 -17.98
CA LEU A 11 -45.38 1.62 -19.25
C LEU A 11 -43.92 2.05 -19.01
N LEU A 12 -43.03 1.38 -19.72
CA LEU A 12 -41.64 1.77 -19.85
C LEU A 12 -41.53 3.11 -20.59
N VAL A 13 -40.74 4.05 -20.03
CA VAL A 13 -40.00 5.04 -20.82
C VAL A 13 -38.58 5.08 -20.25
N ALA A 14 -37.60 4.75 -21.09
CA ALA A 14 -36.18 4.84 -20.79
C ALA A 14 -35.79 6.32 -20.68
N GLY A 15 -35.29 6.70 -19.52
CA GLY A 15 -34.64 7.97 -19.29
C GLY A 15 -33.52 7.75 -18.28
N GLY A 16 -32.27 7.95 -18.70
CA GLY A 16 -31.11 7.81 -17.86
C GLY A 16 -31.20 8.69 -16.62
N ALA A 17 -31.43 8.09 -15.48
CA ALA A 17 -31.33 8.73 -14.19
C ALA A 17 -29.92 8.43 -13.65
N GLY A 18 -29.09 9.47 -13.60
CA GLY A 18 -27.86 9.44 -12.82
C GLY A 18 -28.23 9.07 -11.38
N LEU A 19 -27.70 7.97 -10.90
CA LEU A 19 -27.78 7.58 -9.50
C LEU A 19 -26.99 8.59 -8.68
N ALA A 20 -27.66 9.61 -8.14
CA ALA A 20 -27.13 10.36 -7.02
C ALA A 20 -27.02 9.36 -5.87
N LEU A 21 -25.79 9.05 -5.45
CA LEU A 21 -25.54 8.31 -4.22
C LEU A 21 -26.24 9.06 -3.08
N PRO A 22 -27.02 8.39 -2.22
CA PRO A 22 -27.52 9.03 -1.03
C PRO A 22 -26.30 9.45 -0.20
N ALA A 23 -26.16 10.74 0.06
CA ALA A 23 -25.28 11.22 1.13
C ALA A 23 -25.64 10.39 2.36
N LEU A 24 -24.67 9.67 2.94
CA LEU A 24 -24.85 8.93 4.18
C LEU A 24 -25.52 9.90 5.17
N ALA A 25 -26.81 9.70 5.39
CA ALA A 25 -27.51 10.50 6.38
C ALA A 25 -26.78 10.29 7.70
N PRO A 26 -26.39 11.34 8.43
CA PRO A 26 -25.73 11.19 9.71
C PRO A 26 -26.67 10.35 10.60
N ALA A 27 -26.20 9.15 10.93
CA ALA A 27 -26.92 8.26 11.83
C ALA A 27 -27.34 9.06 13.07
N ALA A 28 -28.57 8.91 13.49
CA ALA A 28 -29.27 9.74 14.49
C ALA A 28 -28.64 9.69 15.90
N TYR A 29 -27.39 10.12 16.04
CA TYR A 29 -26.73 10.38 17.34
C TYR A 29 -26.98 11.81 17.87
N ALA A 30 -27.91 12.57 17.26
CA ALA A 30 -28.03 14.01 17.47
C ALA A 30 -28.75 14.43 18.79
N ARG A 31 -29.10 13.53 19.72
CA ARG A 31 -29.89 13.93 20.93
C ARG A 31 -29.38 13.43 22.29
N ASP A 32 -28.39 12.56 22.37
CA ASP A 32 -27.81 12.18 23.66
C ASP A 32 -26.52 13.00 23.90
N ARG A 33 -26.55 13.84 24.94
CA ARG A 33 -25.39 14.68 25.35
C ARG A 33 -24.32 13.89 26.11
N GLY A 34 -24.49 12.58 26.27
CA GLY A 34 -23.53 11.70 26.91
C GLY A 34 -22.34 11.34 25.98
N PRO A 35 -21.22 10.83 26.54
CA PRO A 35 -20.11 10.36 25.74
C PRO A 35 -20.50 9.12 24.92
N VAL A 36 -20.13 9.10 23.64
CA VAL A 36 -20.23 7.91 22.79
C VAL A 36 -19.24 6.86 23.29
N ARG A 37 -19.71 5.63 23.48
CA ARG A 37 -18.91 4.52 23.99
C ARG A 37 -18.78 3.41 22.95
N ALA A 38 -17.55 2.90 22.76
CA ALA A 38 -17.27 1.74 21.94
C ALA A 38 -16.10 0.95 22.53
N ASP A 39 -15.98 -0.33 22.19
CA ASP A 39 -14.81 -1.14 22.54
C ASP A 39 -13.55 -0.58 21.89
N LEU A 40 -13.67 -0.21 20.58
CA LEU A 40 -12.63 0.42 19.77
C LEU A 40 -13.10 1.78 19.25
N VAL A 41 -12.37 2.84 19.58
CA VAL A 41 -12.52 4.17 18.97
C VAL A 41 -11.42 4.36 17.94
N VAL A 42 -11.80 4.41 16.66
CA VAL A 42 -10.87 4.62 15.54
C VAL A 42 -10.89 6.10 15.18
N TYR A 43 -9.74 6.74 15.20
CA TYR A 43 -9.53 8.09 14.71
C TYR A 43 -8.82 8.06 13.36
N GLY A 44 -9.51 8.49 12.30
CA GLY A 44 -9.15 8.39 10.89
C GLY A 44 -10.00 7.35 10.15
N GLY A 45 -10.86 7.83 9.25
CA GLY A 45 -11.68 7.02 8.34
C GLY A 45 -10.93 6.58 7.08
N THR A 46 -9.62 6.35 7.18
CA THR A 46 -8.79 5.82 6.09
C THR A 46 -9.15 4.37 5.78
N SER A 47 -8.56 3.79 4.76
CA SER A 47 -8.74 2.36 4.45
C SER A 47 -8.44 1.47 5.67
N ALA A 48 -7.36 1.76 6.41
CA ALA A 48 -7.02 1.07 7.65
C ALA A 48 -8.10 1.22 8.72
N GLY A 49 -8.62 2.43 8.90
CA GLY A 49 -9.63 2.72 9.91
C GLY A 49 -10.96 2.03 9.64
N VAL A 50 -11.41 2.02 8.39
CA VAL A 50 -12.63 1.30 7.96
C VAL A 50 -12.45 -0.20 8.19
N ILE A 51 -11.38 -0.79 7.70
CA ILE A 51 -11.10 -2.24 7.84
C ILE A 51 -10.96 -2.63 9.33
N ALA A 52 -10.33 -1.79 10.15
CA ALA A 52 -10.21 -2.05 11.58
C ALA A 52 -11.57 -2.07 12.29
N ALA A 53 -12.45 -1.13 11.98
CA ALA A 53 -13.79 -1.09 12.55
C ALA A 53 -14.63 -2.30 12.13
N VAL A 54 -14.57 -2.70 10.85
CA VAL A 54 -15.21 -3.91 10.33
C VAL A 54 -14.68 -5.15 11.04
N GLN A 55 -13.36 -5.30 11.21
CA GLN A 55 -12.77 -6.44 11.92
C GLN A 55 -13.23 -6.51 13.37
N MET A 56 -13.26 -5.39 14.10
CA MET A 56 -13.77 -5.34 15.45
C MET A 56 -15.22 -5.83 15.55
N ARG A 57 -16.08 -5.41 14.61
CA ARG A 57 -17.47 -5.85 14.52
C ARG A 57 -17.59 -7.35 14.22
N ARG A 58 -16.78 -7.87 13.30
CA ARG A 58 -16.72 -9.32 12.98
C ARG A 58 -16.30 -10.18 14.18
N MET A 59 -15.51 -9.60 15.08
CA MET A 59 -15.12 -10.25 16.33
C MET A 59 -16.11 -10.05 17.47
N GLY A 60 -17.31 -9.51 17.20
CA GLY A 60 -18.38 -9.31 18.19
C GLY A 60 -18.19 -8.11 19.12
N GLY A 61 -17.22 -7.24 18.82
CA GLY A 61 -17.02 -5.99 19.55
C GLY A 61 -17.81 -4.83 18.94
N THR A 62 -17.72 -3.67 19.60
CA THR A 62 -18.29 -2.41 19.11
C THR A 62 -17.17 -1.48 18.64
N ALA A 63 -17.41 -0.74 17.55
CA ALA A 63 -16.47 0.24 17.01
C ALA A 63 -17.20 1.52 16.60
N VAL A 64 -16.48 2.65 16.62
CA VAL A 64 -16.89 3.93 16.01
C VAL A 64 -15.71 4.51 15.25
N VAL A 65 -15.96 5.01 14.04
CA VAL A 65 -14.96 5.71 13.23
C VAL A 65 -15.19 7.21 13.31
N LEU A 66 -14.13 7.95 13.65
CA LEU A 66 -14.10 9.41 13.72
C LEU A 66 -13.20 9.91 12.58
N GLU A 67 -13.77 10.58 11.59
CA GLU A 67 -13.03 11.11 10.46
C GLU A 67 -12.93 12.65 10.56
N PRO A 68 -11.70 13.22 10.56
CA PRO A 68 -11.50 14.68 10.62
C PRO A 68 -12.11 15.46 9.45
N THR A 69 -12.31 14.81 8.32
CA THR A 69 -12.89 15.37 7.09
C THR A 69 -14.29 14.78 6.84
N ARG A 70 -14.82 14.97 5.64
CA ARG A 70 -16.07 14.32 5.18
C ARG A 70 -15.83 13.06 4.37
N HIS A 71 -14.57 12.73 4.11
CA HIS A 71 -14.20 11.73 3.12
C HIS A 71 -13.75 10.43 3.80
N ILE A 72 -14.41 9.32 3.46
CA ILE A 72 -14.16 8.00 4.03
C ILE A 72 -13.42 7.12 3.02
N GLY A 73 -12.47 6.32 3.50
CA GLY A 73 -11.66 5.41 2.69
C GLY A 73 -10.27 5.96 2.37
N GLY A 74 -9.97 7.18 2.81
CA GLY A 74 -8.64 7.79 2.65
C GLY A 74 -8.25 7.95 1.19
N LEU A 75 -6.98 7.66 0.89
CA LEU A 75 -6.42 7.81 -0.47
C LEU A 75 -7.00 6.83 -1.47
N THR A 76 -7.40 5.62 -1.03
CA THR A 76 -8.08 4.62 -1.86
C THR A 76 -9.34 5.17 -2.56
N THR A 77 -10.02 6.10 -1.92
CA THR A 77 -11.25 6.73 -2.44
C THR A 77 -11.03 8.18 -2.89
N SER A 78 -9.80 8.68 -2.85
CA SER A 78 -9.43 10.07 -3.17
C SER A 78 -8.48 10.18 -4.36
N GLY A 79 -8.64 9.29 -5.35
CA GLY A 79 -7.93 9.37 -6.62
C GLY A 79 -6.82 8.34 -6.82
N LEU A 80 -6.32 7.67 -5.77
CA LEU A 80 -5.37 6.56 -5.88
C LEU A 80 -6.08 5.31 -6.46
N GLY A 81 -6.47 5.39 -7.71
CA GLY A 81 -7.20 4.33 -8.40
C GLY A 81 -6.32 3.23 -8.98
N ALA A 82 -5.04 3.51 -9.22
CA ALA A 82 -4.03 2.49 -9.52
C ALA A 82 -3.24 2.21 -8.24
N THR A 83 -3.58 1.10 -7.58
CA THR A 83 -3.04 0.76 -6.27
C THR A 83 -1.60 0.26 -6.36
N ASP A 84 -0.72 0.86 -5.57
CA ASP A 84 0.66 0.42 -5.40
C ASP A 84 0.67 -0.86 -4.53
N THR A 85 0.90 -2.02 -5.13
CA THR A 85 0.73 -3.33 -4.48
C THR A 85 2.03 -4.06 -4.19
N GLY A 86 3.03 -3.93 -5.04
CA GLY A 86 4.15 -4.86 -5.06
C GLY A 86 3.70 -6.28 -5.48
N ASN A 87 3.99 -7.29 -4.68
CA ASN A 87 3.54 -8.66 -4.91
C ASN A 87 2.11 -8.86 -4.40
N THR A 88 1.15 -8.94 -5.30
CA THR A 88 -0.28 -9.09 -4.96
C THR A 88 -0.62 -10.38 -4.23
N SER A 89 0.20 -11.44 -4.38
CA SER A 89 0.02 -12.70 -3.64
C SER A 89 0.33 -12.58 -2.13
N ALA A 90 0.90 -11.46 -1.70
CA ALA A 90 1.12 -11.16 -0.27
C ALA A 90 -0.10 -10.50 0.39
N ILE A 91 -1.14 -10.12 -0.39
CA ILE A 91 -2.34 -9.45 0.10
C ILE A 91 -3.37 -10.51 0.50
N GLY A 92 -3.71 -10.57 1.78
CA GLY A 92 -4.69 -11.51 2.34
C GLY A 92 -5.77 -10.81 3.19
N GLY A 93 -6.59 -11.61 3.87
CA GLY A 93 -7.59 -11.14 4.81
C GLY A 93 -8.61 -10.16 4.22
N LEU A 94 -9.01 -9.18 5.02
CA LEU A 94 -9.98 -8.15 4.63
C LEU A 94 -9.48 -7.24 3.48
N ALA A 95 -8.17 -7.05 3.34
CA ALA A 95 -7.63 -6.30 2.21
C ALA A 95 -7.93 -7.03 0.89
N LEU A 96 -7.68 -8.34 0.82
CA LEU A 96 -8.02 -9.15 -0.35
C LEU A 96 -9.54 -9.18 -0.60
N GLU A 97 -10.35 -9.28 0.44
CA GLU A 97 -11.80 -9.22 0.34
C GLU A 97 -12.26 -7.87 -0.27
N PHE A 98 -11.68 -6.74 0.17
CA PHE A 98 -11.98 -5.43 -0.40
C PHE A 98 -11.75 -5.42 -1.93
N TYR A 99 -10.58 -5.86 -2.40
CA TYR A 99 -10.25 -5.87 -3.83
C TYR A 99 -11.09 -6.87 -4.64
N ARG A 100 -11.51 -7.99 -4.04
CA ARG A 100 -12.48 -8.93 -4.63
C ARG A 100 -13.87 -8.29 -4.76
N ARG A 101 -14.32 -7.51 -3.76
CA ARG A 101 -15.58 -6.76 -3.83
C ARG A 101 -15.52 -5.66 -4.90
N VAL A 102 -14.38 -4.97 -5.05
CA VAL A 102 -14.16 -4.04 -6.15
C VAL A 102 -14.29 -4.75 -7.50
N TYR A 103 -13.69 -5.93 -7.66
CA TYR A 103 -13.85 -6.75 -8.87
C TYR A 103 -15.33 -7.09 -9.13
N ALA A 104 -16.04 -7.51 -8.10
CA ALA A 104 -17.47 -7.87 -8.21
C ALA A 104 -18.35 -6.68 -8.64
N LYS A 105 -18.04 -5.45 -8.21
CA LYS A 105 -18.76 -4.24 -8.67
C LYS A 105 -18.67 -4.05 -10.18
N TYR A 106 -17.53 -4.39 -10.81
CA TYR A 106 -17.36 -4.29 -12.27
C TYR A 106 -17.95 -5.46 -13.03
N HIS A 107 -18.01 -6.65 -12.46
CA HIS A 107 -18.37 -7.88 -13.17
C HIS A 107 -19.70 -8.49 -12.73
N GLY A 108 -20.35 -7.94 -11.70
CA GLY A 108 -21.65 -8.42 -11.23
C GLY A 108 -21.62 -9.83 -10.63
N THR A 109 -20.44 -10.33 -10.23
CA THR A 109 -20.27 -11.67 -9.64
C THR A 109 -20.25 -11.57 -8.11
N PRO A 110 -20.83 -12.54 -7.38
CA PRO A 110 -20.68 -12.60 -5.93
C PRO A 110 -19.23 -12.75 -5.53
N VAL A 111 -18.86 -12.21 -4.37
CA VAL A 111 -17.52 -12.43 -3.77
C VAL A 111 -17.46 -13.86 -3.25
N THR A 112 -16.46 -14.62 -3.72
CA THR A 112 -16.12 -15.96 -3.25
C THR A 112 -14.63 -16.01 -2.96
N ASP A 113 -14.15 -17.09 -2.31
CA ASP A 113 -12.73 -17.27 -2.05
C ASP A 113 -11.91 -17.35 -3.34
N ASP A 114 -12.51 -17.86 -4.42
CA ASP A 114 -11.89 -17.95 -5.75
C ASP A 114 -12.09 -16.69 -6.61
N SER A 115 -12.80 -15.68 -6.11
CA SER A 115 -13.02 -14.44 -6.87
C SER A 115 -11.70 -13.74 -7.13
N PRO A 116 -11.42 -13.30 -8.39
CA PRO A 116 -10.23 -12.50 -8.67
C PRO A 116 -10.30 -11.15 -7.95
N ALA A 117 -9.14 -10.57 -7.68
CA ALA A 117 -9.01 -9.24 -7.10
C ALA A 117 -8.74 -8.20 -8.21
N ARG A 118 -9.10 -6.94 -7.96
CA ARG A 118 -8.85 -5.83 -8.88
C ARG A 118 -8.16 -4.69 -8.16
N TYR A 119 -6.97 -4.33 -8.62
CA TYR A 119 -6.11 -3.30 -8.01
C TYR A 119 -6.09 -1.98 -8.78
N THR A 120 -6.88 -1.88 -9.85
CA THR A 120 -7.11 -0.63 -10.60
C THR A 120 -8.60 -0.39 -10.70
N PHE A 121 -9.08 0.75 -10.19
CA PHE A 121 -10.51 1.02 -10.04
C PHE A 121 -10.81 2.52 -9.96
N GLU A 122 -12.05 2.87 -10.22
CA GLU A 122 -12.56 4.23 -10.10
C GLU A 122 -12.81 4.59 -8.62
N PRO A 123 -12.54 5.82 -8.18
CA PRO A 123 -12.69 6.24 -6.79
C PRO A 123 -14.09 6.00 -6.21
N HIS A 124 -15.15 6.28 -6.97
CA HIS A 124 -16.52 6.06 -6.53
C HIS A 124 -16.85 4.58 -6.28
N VAL A 125 -16.24 3.65 -7.05
CA VAL A 125 -16.41 2.20 -6.86
C VAL A 125 -15.78 1.75 -5.55
N ALA A 126 -14.59 2.23 -5.24
CA ALA A 126 -13.94 1.98 -3.95
C ALA A 126 -14.77 2.53 -2.78
N SER A 127 -15.31 3.75 -2.93
CA SER A 127 -16.19 4.38 -1.95
C SER A 127 -17.45 3.54 -1.68
N ALA A 128 -18.06 3.01 -2.74
CA ALA A 128 -19.23 2.14 -2.62
C ALA A 128 -18.90 0.85 -1.86
N VAL A 129 -17.73 0.23 -2.10
CA VAL A 129 -17.31 -1.00 -1.38
C VAL A 129 -17.08 -0.72 0.11
N PHE A 130 -16.44 0.41 0.47
CA PHE A 130 -16.29 0.76 1.89
C PHE A 130 -17.64 1.08 2.55
N ALA A 131 -18.56 1.75 1.85
CA ALA A 131 -19.90 2.02 2.35
C ALA A 131 -20.66 0.71 2.63
N ASP A 132 -20.64 -0.24 1.69
CA ASP A 132 -21.23 -1.56 1.86
C ASP A 132 -20.65 -2.29 3.09
N LEU A 133 -19.33 -2.28 3.27
CA LEU A 133 -18.66 -2.91 4.42
C LEU A 133 -19.06 -2.29 5.76
N LEU A 134 -19.15 -0.96 5.81
CA LEU A 134 -19.57 -0.24 7.03
C LEU A 134 -21.05 -0.51 7.36
N GLU A 135 -21.92 -0.53 6.36
CA GLU A 135 -23.34 -0.82 6.52
C GLU A 135 -23.59 -2.28 6.93
N GLU A 136 -23.00 -3.25 6.24
CA GLU A 136 -23.11 -4.68 6.55
C GLU A 136 -22.74 -5.03 8.00
N HIS A 137 -21.85 -4.23 8.61
CA HIS A 137 -21.34 -4.49 9.96
C HIS A 137 -21.84 -3.46 10.99
N ASP A 138 -22.83 -2.64 10.67
CA ASP A 138 -23.39 -1.60 11.55
C ASP A 138 -22.29 -0.73 12.20
N VAL A 139 -21.31 -0.25 11.44
CA VAL A 139 -20.23 0.60 11.94
C VAL A 139 -20.67 2.07 11.91
N PRO A 140 -20.82 2.74 13.08
CA PRO A 140 -21.07 4.18 13.10
C PRO A 140 -19.87 4.97 12.63
N VAL A 141 -20.11 5.95 11.74
CA VAL A 141 -19.10 6.89 11.24
C VAL A 141 -19.51 8.31 11.61
N VAL A 142 -18.56 9.08 12.13
CA VAL A 142 -18.72 10.50 12.44
C VAL A 142 -17.70 11.29 11.63
N THR A 143 -18.16 12.09 10.70
CA THR A 143 -17.34 12.98 9.86
C THR A 143 -17.20 14.37 10.48
N ASP A 144 -16.31 15.20 9.95
CA ASP A 144 -15.94 16.53 10.51
C ASP A 144 -15.48 16.45 11.99
N ALA A 145 -14.96 15.27 12.40
CA ALA A 145 -14.63 14.94 13.79
C ALA A 145 -13.18 15.31 14.11
N ARG A 146 -12.78 16.58 13.91
CA ARG A 146 -11.43 17.03 14.24
C ARG A 146 -11.14 16.90 15.72
N LEU A 147 -9.99 16.33 16.06
CA LEU A 147 -9.57 16.08 17.43
C LEU A 147 -9.15 17.38 18.14
N ARG A 148 -9.88 17.76 19.20
CA ARG A 148 -9.57 18.90 20.05
C ARG A 148 -8.65 18.54 21.18
N THR A 149 -9.01 17.51 21.99
CA THR A 149 -8.25 17.08 23.18
C THR A 149 -8.27 15.58 23.38
N VAL A 150 -7.23 15.08 24.04
CA VAL A 150 -7.10 13.67 24.50
C VAL A 150 -6.92 13.69 26.01
N ASP A 151 -7.88 13.13 26.76
CA ASP A 151 -7.70 12.88 28.20
C ASP A 151 -6.97 11.54 28.38
N ARG A 152 -5.76 11.62 28.95
CA ARG A 152 -4.91 10.47 29.26
C ARG A 152 -4.55 10.47 30.74
N ARG A 153 -4.77 9.34 31.41
CA ARG A 153 -4.42 9.16 32.82
C ARG A 153 -3.78 7.81 33.06
N GLY A 154 -2.68 7.78 33.80
CA GLY A 154 -1.95 6.55 34.13
C GLY A 154 -1.53 5.75 32.90
N GLY A 155 -1.04 6.42 31.83
CA GLY A 155 -0.63 5.77 30.60
C GLY A 155 -1.77 5.23 29.72
N ARG A 156 -3.04 5.57 30.01
CA ARG A 156 -4.22 5.16 29.22
C ARG A 156 -5.00 6.35 28.73
N ILE A 157 -5.40 6.34 27.47
CA ILE A 157 -6.41 7.25 26.92
C ILE A 157 -7.75 6.86 27.53
N ARG A 158 -8.50 7.86 28.00
CA ARG A 158 -9.84 7.72 28.57
C ARG A 158 -10.90 8.27 27.63
N THR A 159 -10.63 9.42 27.04
CA THR A 159 -11.61 10.16 26.26
C THR A 159 -10.92 10.94 25.13
N LEU A 160 -11.50 10.90 23.95
CA LEU A 160 -11.24 11.85 22.87
C LEU A 160 -12.36 12.89 22.88
N VAL A 161 -12.03 14.15 22.67
CA VAL A 161 -13.01 15.23 22.48
C VAL A 161 -12.76 15.90 21.14
N THR A 162 -13.76 15.99 20.31
CA THR A 162 -13.74 16.63 18.99
C THR A 162 -14.06 18.14 19.07
N ASP A 163 -13.83 18.88 18.02
CA ASP A 163 -14.03 20.35 17.97
C ASP A 163 -15.49 20.74 18.24
N ASP A 164 -16.45 19.91 17.88
CA ASP A 164 -17.88 20.08 18.18
C ASP A 164 -18.25 19.84 19.65
N GLY A 165 -17.26 19.46 20.48
CA GLY A 165 -17.43 19.20 21.90
C GLY A 165 -17.91 17.80 22.28
N ARG A 166 -18.12 16.91 21.31
CA ARG A 166 -18.49 15.52 21.59
C ARG A 166 -17.33 14.75 22.23
N ALA A 167 -17.66 13.87 23.15
CA ALA A 167 -16.72 13.02 23.85
C ALA A 167 -16.89 11.55 23.41
N TYR A 168 -15.77 10.86 23.20
CA TYR A 168 -15.73 9.46 22.79
C TYR A 168 -14.85 8.68 23.77
N THR A 169 -15.40 7.60 24.33
CA THR A 169 -14.72 6.75 25.31
C THR A 169 -14.59 5.34 24.77
N GLY A 170 -13.44 4.71 25.03
CA GLY A 170 -13.15 3.37 24.54
C GLY A 170 -12.26 2.56 25.47
N GLY A 171 -12.28 1.25 25.30
CA GLY A 171 -11.32 0.37 25.94
C GLY A 171 -9.96 0.44 25.26
N VAL A 172 -9.95 0.47 23.92
CA VAL A 172 -8.78 0.68 23.05
C VAL A 172 -9.08 1.81 22.06
N PHE A 173 -8.04 2.55 21.70
CA PHE A 173 -8.06 3.62 20.69
C PHE A 173 -7.11 3.24 19.57
N MET A 174 -7.43 3.72 18.36
CA MET A 174 -6.60 3.52 17.19
C MET A 174 -6.40 4.85 16.46
N ASP A 175 -5.16 5.19 16.16
CA ASP A 175 -4.82 6.27 15.23
C ASP A 175 -4.63 5.68 13.84
N ALA A 176 -5.61 5.84 12.98
CA ALA A 176 -5.58 5.41 11.58
C ALA A 176 -5.44 6.60 10.61
N THR A 177 -5.03 7.77 11.11
CA THR A 177 -4.75 8.94 10.24
C THR A 177 -3.37 8.84 9.61
N TYR A 178 -3.19 9.47 8.45
CA TYR A 178 -1.88 9.60 7.81
C TYR A 178 -0.94 10.50 8.62
N GLU A 179 -1.49 11.42 9.39
CA GLU A 179 -0.77 12.43 10.17
C GLU A 179 -0.30 11.96 11.55
N GLY A 180 -0.92 10.95 12.13
CA GLY A 180 -0.64 10.48 13.51
C GLY A 180 -1.07 11.49 14.58
N ASP A 181 -2.22 12.15 14.40
CA ASP A 181 -2.65 13.24 15.29
C ASP A 181 -3.09 12.76 16.68
N LEU A 182 -3.76 11.61 16.75
CA LEU A 182 -4.15 11.02 18.04
C LEU A 182 -2.90 10.54 18.80
N MET A 183 -1.98 9.89 18.12
CA MET A 183 -0.70 9.45 18.66
C MET A 183 0.07 10.61 19.28
N ALA A 184 0.26 11.69 18.54
CA ALA A 184 0.97 12.88 19.01
C ALA A 184 0.29 13.54 20.21
N ARG A 185 -1.06 13.72 20.15
CA ARG A 185 -1.83 14.32 21.27
C ARG A 185 -1.93 13.40 22.48
N ALA A 186 -1.75 12.11 22.31
CA ALA A 186 -1.61 11.16 23.43
C ALA A 186 -0.22 11.21 24.07
N GLY A 187 0.72 12.01 23.56
CA GLY A 187 2.08 12.14 24.09
C GLY A 187 2.93 10.89 23.86
N VAL A 188 2.75 10.25 22.70
CA VAL A 188 3.59 9.16 22.20
C VAL A 188 4.72 9.76 21.38
N ASP A 189 5.92 9.21 21.50
CA ASP A 189 7.09 9.65 20.73
C ASP A 189 6.88 9.40 19.24
N PHE A 190 7.26 10.38 18.44
CA PHE A 190 7.25 10.30 16.98
C PHE A 190 8.43 11.07 16.39
N THR A 191 8.71 10.79 15.13
CA THR A 191 9.64 11.55 14.29
C THR A 191 8.91 12.08 13.04
N ALA A 192 9.48 13.09 12.40
CA ALA A 192 9.12 13.59 11.08
C ALA A 192 10.40 14.03 10.37
N GLY A 193 10.39 14.07 9.04
CA GLY A 193 11.62 14.29 8.27
C GLY A 193 12.38 12.99 8.02
N ARG A 194 13.63 13.09 7.60
CA ARG A 194 14.48 11.96 7.23
C ARG A 194 15.58 11.75 8.27
N GLU A 195 15.64 10.56 8.85
CA GLU A 195 16.77 10.14 9.68
C GLU A 195 18.02 10.01 8.81
N GLY A 196 19.20 10.25 9.37
CA GLY A 196 20.45 9.93 8.69
C GLY A 196 20.69 8.42 8.65
N ASN A 197 21.46 7.96 7.66
CA ASN A 197 21.81 6.54 7.51
C ASN A 197 22.37 5.92 8.80
N ALA A 198 23.15 6.68 9.57
CA ALA A 198 23.76 6.21 10.82
C ALA A 198 22.76 5.95 11.96
N ALA A 199 21.52 6.44 11.87
CA ALA A 199 20.53 6.26 12.94
C ALA A 199 20.13 4.78 13.11
N TYR A 200 20.05 4.04 12.02
CA TYR A 200 19.63 2.63 11.98
C TYR A 200 20.56 1.76 11.13
N ASP A 201 21.79 2.24 10.83
CA ASP A 201 22.75 1.57 9.94
C ASP A 201 22.16 1.28 8.53
N GLU A 202 21.41 2.25 8.01
CA GLU A 202 20.76 2.20 6.70
C GLU A 202 21.65 2.80 5.60
N THR A 203 21.25 2.63 4.32
CA THR A 203 22.02 3.13 3.17
C THR A 203 21.19 4.05 2.26
N LEU A 204 19.88 4.06 2.40
CA LEU A 204 18.92 4.75 1.53
C LEU A 204 18.16 5.87 2.23
N ASN A 205 18.52 6.17 3.48
CA ASN A 205 17.85 7.18 4.28
C ASN A 205 18.54 8.55 4.19
N GLY A 206 17.92 9.61 4.73
CA GLY A 206 18.44 10.98 4.68
C GLY A 206 18.50 11.57 3.26
N VAL A 207 19.43 12.49 3.04
CA VAL A 207 19.71 13.09 1.73
C VAL A 207 20.15 12.02 0.74
N GLN A 208 19.63 12.04 -0.50
CA GLN A 208 19.93 11.04 -1.53
C GLN A 208 20.11 11.72 -2.90
N HIS A 209 21.28 11.53 -3.49
CA HIS A 209 21.61 12.00 -4.84
C HIS A 209 21.31 10.87 -5.84
N ARG A 210 20.25 11.02 -6.62
CA ARG A 210 19.81 10.03 -7.60
C ARG A 210 19.54 10.70 -8.94
N ASP A 211 19.58 9.90 -10.02
CA ASP A 211 19.41 10.43 -11.38
C ASP A 211 17.97 10.30 -11.90
N LYS A 212 17.09 9.57 -11.19
CA LYS A 212 15.70 9.45 -11.59
C LYS A 212 14.94 10.75 -11.26
N HIS A 213 13.95 11.09 -12.11
CA HIS A 213 13.15 12.30 -12.00
C HIS A 213 13.99 13.59 -11.94
N GLN A 214 15.12 13.62 -12.68
CA GLN A 214 16.01 14.76 -12.82
C GLN A 214 15.76 15.54 -14.12
N PHE A 215 16.26 16.79 -14.15
CA PHE A 215 16.33 17.56 -15.37
C PHE A 215 17.35 16.93 -16.33
N VAL A 216 16.88 16.47 -17.49
CA VAL A 216 17.75 15.89 -18.53
C VAL A 216 18.42 16.98 -19.39
N HIS A 217 17.98 18.22 -19.26
CA HIS A 217 18.59 19.41 -19.85
C HIS A 217 18.91 20.38 -18.73
N PRO A 218 20.04 21.10 -18.77
CA PRO A 218 20.35 22.14 -17.79
C PRO A 218 19.28 23.25 -17.83
N VAL A 219 18.78 23.61 -16.65
CA VAL A 219 17.77 24.68 -16.51
C VAL A 219 18.25 25.68 -15.48
N ASP A 220 18.33 26.94 -15.89
CA ASP A 220 18.72 28.05 -15.01
C ASP A 220 17.63 28.30 -13.95
N PRO A 221 18.01 28.32 -12.64
CA PRO A 221 17.06 28.44 -11.54
C PRO A 221 16.76 29.88 -11.09
N TYR A 222 17.43 30.87 -11.66
CA TYR A 222 17.34 32.25 -11.21
C TYR A 222 16.18 33.02 -11.86
N VAL A 223 15.61 34.00 -11.17
CA VAL A 223 14.54 34.84 -11.71
C VAL A 223 14.98 35.51 -13.03
N THR A 224 16.15 36.16 -13.05
CA THR A 224 16.81 36.59 -14.28
C THR A 224 17.87 35.57 -14.67
N PRO A 225 17.76 34.90 -15.82
CA PRO A 225 18.72 33.90 -16.25
C PRO A 225 20.17 34.36 -16.17
N GLY A 226 21.05 33.52 -15.60
CA GLY A 226 22.47 33.81 -15.41
C GLY A 226 22.81 34.80 -14.29
N SER A 227 21.81 35.29 -13.51
CA SER A 227 22.02 36.25 -12.46
C SER A 227 21.60 35.73 -11.08
N PRO A 228 22.53 35.15 -10.29
CA PRO A 228 22.24 34.72 -8.92
C PRO A 228 21.67 35.81 -8.03
N ALA A 229 22.08 37.05 -8.25
CA ALA A 229 21.61 38.23 -7.49
C ALA A 229 20.12 38.54 -7.68
N SER A 230 19.48 38.01 -8.74
CA SER A 230 18.04 38.17 -8.99
C SER A 230 17.14 37.32 -8.10
N GLY A 231 17.72 36.41 -7.33
CA GLY A 231 16.98 35.43 -6.52
C GLY A 231 16.58 34.17 -7.32
N LEU A 232 15.96 33.22 -6.61
CA LEU A 232 15.57 31.94 -7.16
C LEU A 232 14.11 31.92 -7.63
N LEU A 233 13.83 31.12 -8.64
CA LEU A 233 12.48 30.83 -9.09
C LEU A 233 11.70 30.08 -7.98
N PRO A 234 10.36 30.23 -7.91
CA PRO A 234 9.54 29.53 -6.95
C PRO A 234 9.77 28.01 -6.96
N GLY A 235 9.85 27.41 -5.78
CA GLY A 235 10.08 25.98 -5.61
C GLY A 235 11.54 25.53 -5.72
N VAL A 236 12.49 26.47 -5.84
CA VAL A 236 13.93 26.19 -5.77
C VAL A 236 14.45 26.70 -4.42
N SER A 237 15.16 25.83 -3.66
CA SER A 237 15.80 26.21 -2.40
C SER A 237 17.23 26.70 -2.61
N ALA A 238 17.64 27.64 -1.76
CA ALA A 238 19.03 28.13 -1.65
C ALA A 238 19.90 27.25 -0.75
N ASP A 239 19.34 26.22 -0.13
CA ASP A 239 20.10 25.35 0.78
C ASP A 239 21.23 24.65 0.03
N PRO A 240 22.37 24.47 0.67
CA PRO A 240 23.46 23.68 0.08
C PRO A 240 23.07 22.21 -0.06
N LEU A 241 23.61 21.57 -1.07
CA LEU A 241 23.50 20.12 -1.21
C LEU A 241 24.36 19.43 -0.13
N ALA A 242 23.73 18.69 0.78
CA ALA A 242 24.41 17.92 1.81
C ALA A 242 24.85 16.53 1.28
N PRO A 243 25.83 15.86 1.90
CA PRO A 243 26.21 14.50 1.54
C PRO A 243 25.08 13.49 1.69
N ASP A 244 25.12 12.40 0.90
CA ASP A 244 24.19 11.26 1.03
C ASP A 244 24.15 10.74 2.46
N GLY A 245 22.97 10.38 2.92
CA GLY A 245 22.74 9.85 4.26
C GLY A 245 22.70 10.89 5.37
N THR A 246 22.76 12.19 5.05
CA THR A 246 22.61 13.27 6.04
C THR A 246 21.14 13.41 6.46
N ALA A 247 20.88 13.45 7.78
CA ALA A 247 19.55 13.70 8.31
C ALA A 247 19.05 15.13 8.00
N ASP A 248 17.77 15.30 7.76
CA ASP A 248 17.13 16.62 7.66
C ASP A 248 15.61 16.56 7.98
N GLU A 249 14.95 17.70 8.00
CA GLU A 249 13.51 17.82 8.27
C GLU A 249 12.66 17.68 7.00
N SER A 250 13.26 17.39 5.86
CA SER A 250 12.56 17.24 4.59
C SER A 250 11.71 15.98 4.56
N ILE A 251 10.59 16.05 3.85
CA ILE A 251 9.71 14.91 3.59
C ILE A 251 9.43 14.81 2.10
N GLN A 252 9.00 13.64 1.66
CA GLN A 252 8.60 13.40 0.28
C GLN A 252 7.54 14.40 -0.17
N ALA A 253 7.65 14.88 -1.41
CA ALA A 253 6.67 15.80 -1.98
C ALA A 253 5.26 15.20 -1.98
N TYR A 254 4.24 16.06 -1.83
CA TYR A 254 2.84 15.70 -1.95
C TYR A 254 2.29 16.14 -3.30
N CYS A 255 1.20 15.50 -3.71
CA CYS A 255 0.41 15.85 -4.90
C CYS A 255 -1.06 15.45 -4.68
N PHE A 256 -1.92 15.75 -5.65
CA PHE A 256 -3.23 15.11 -5.79
C PHE A 256 -3.15 13.99 -6.84
N ARG A 257 -3.75 12.84 -6.54
CA ARG A 257 -3.95 11.77 -7.52
C ARG A 257 -5.22 12.10 -8.30
N MET A 258 -5.05 12.75 -9.47
CA MET A 258 -6.21 13.17 -10.27
C MET A 258 -6.79 11.98 -11.01
N CYS A 259 -8.12 11.85 -10.94
CA CYS A 259 -8.87 11.04 -11.89
C CYS A 259 -9.04 11.85 -13.19
N LEU A 260 -8.59 11.35 -14.32
CA LEU A 260 -8.63 12.04 -15.60
C LEU A 260 -9.41 11.25 -16.64
N THR A 261 -10.03 11.97 -17.59
CA THR A 261 -10.73 11.37 -18.73
C THR A 261 -10.53 12.19 -20.01
N GLN A 262 -10.71 11.53 -21.16
CA GLN A 262 -10.77 12.17 -22.48
C GLN A 262 -12.20 12.23 -23.03
N ALA A 263 -13.21 11.95 -22.22
CA ALA A 263 -14.61 12.02 -22.61
C ALA A 263 -14.97 13.41 -23.16
N GLY A 264 -15.91 13.46 -24.09
CA GLY A 264 -16.30 14.71 -24.76
C GLY A 264 -16.92 15.77 -23.83
N ASP A 265 -17.53 15.32 -22.72
CA ASP A 265 -18.19 16.16 -21.70
C ASP A 265 -17.31 16.41 -20.47
N ARG A 266 -16.00 16.06 -20.50
CA ARG A 266 -15.06 16.29 -19.39
C ARG A 266 -15.05 17.74 -18.94
N ILE A 267 -14.75 17.98 -17.69
CA ILE A 267 -14.52 19.31 -17.12
C ILE A 267 -13.09 19.75 -17.51
N PRO A 268 -12.90 20.84 -18.26
CA PRO A 268 -11.57 21.37 -18.53
C PRO A 268 -10.85 21.75 -17.25
N PHE A 269 -9.51 21.67 -17.25
CA PHE A 269 -8.72 22.07 -16.09
C PHE A 269 -8.99 23.53 -15.71
N PRO A 270 -9.44 23.82 -14.46
CA PRO A 270 -9.76 25.16 -14.03
C PRO A 270 -8.48 26.00 -13.85
N LYS A 271 -8.57 27.29 -14.10
CA LYS A 271 -7.55 28.23 -13.67
C LYS A 271 -7.81 28.57 -12.21
N PRO A 272 -6.88 28.22 -11.27
CA PRO A 272 -7.10 28.53 -9.87
C PRO A 272 -7.02 30.05 -9.63
N SER A 273 -7.67 30.53 -8.57
CA SER A 273 -7.68 31.96 -8.21
C SER A 273 -6.28 32.47 -7.84
N GLY A 274 -5.45 31.60 -7.23
CA GLY A 274 -4.05 31.88 -6.88
C GLY A 274 -3.05 31.62 -7.99
N TYR A 275 -3.48 31.53 -9.28
CA TYR A 275 -2.58 31.27 -10.39
C TYR A 275 -1.50 32.32 -10.57
N ASP A 276 -0.24 31.87 -10.42
CA ASP A 276 0.95 32.67 -10.71
C ASP A 276 1.80 31.95 -11.79
N PRO A 277 1.98 32.55 -12.98
CA PRO A 277 2.78 31.94 -14.04
C PRO A 277 4.25 31.77 -13.67
N MET A 278 4.78 32.56 -12.71
CA MET A 278 6.17 32.44 -12.26
C MET A 278 6.44 31.11 -11.57
N ARG A 279 5.44 30.45 -11.01
CA ARG A 279 5.56 29.10 -10.43
C ARG A 279 5.97 28.05 -11.47
N TYR A 280 5.66 28.29 -12.74
CA TYR A 280 5.93 27.37 -13.85
C TYR A 280 7.04 27.86 -14.77
N GLU A 281 7.72 28.94 -14.43
CA GLU A 281 8.80 29.51 -15.23
C GLU A 281 9.97 28.50 -15.40
N LEU A 282 10.32 27.77 -14.33
CA LEU A 282 11.33 26.71 -14.41
C LEU A 282 10.91 25.59 -15.38
N LEU A 283 9.63 25.20 -15.38
CA LEU A 283 9.06 24.25 -16.32
C LEU A 283 9.08 24.80 -17.76
N LEU A 284 8.71 26.06 -17.95
CA LEU A 284 8.78 26.74 -19.24
C LEU A 284 10.19 26.65 -19.84
N ARG A 285 11.21 27.02 -19.05
CA ARG A 285 12.61 26.93 -19.45
C ARG A 285 13.03 25.51 -19.78
N TYR A 286 12.54 24.52 -19.01
CA TYR A 286 12.80 23.11 -19.27
C TYR A 286 12.21 22.65 -20.61
N VAL A 287 10.98 23.09 -20.93
CA VAL A 287 10.35 22.83 -22.25
C VAL A 287 11.11 23.54 -23.36
N GLN A 288 11.56 24.79 -23.15
CA GLN A 288 12.37 25.55 -24.11
C GLN A 288 13.73 24.90 -24.35
N ALA A 289 14.32 24.26 -23.33
CA ALA A 289 15.55 23.49 -23.44
C ALA A 289 15.39 22.15 -24.18
N GLY A 290 14.17 21.77 -24.57
CA GLY A 290 13.91 20.59 -25.40
C GLY A 290 13.01 19.51 -24.78
N TRP A 291 12.63 19.62 -23.50
CA TRP A 291 11.73 18.64 -22.87
C TRP A 291 10.32 18.68 -23.49
N ARG A 292 9.74 17.51 -23.76
CA ARG A 292 8.39 17.39 -24.36
C ARG A 292 7.45 16.50 -23.55
N GLY A 293 7.82 16.16 -22.33
CA GLY A 293 7.08 15.28 -21.46
C GLY A 293 7.67 13.86 -21.40
N PRO A 294 7.10 12.98 -20.61
CA PRO A 294 5.86 13.17 -19.86
C PRO A 294 6.01 14.18 -18.71
N PHE A 295 4.88 14.84 -18.36
CA PHE A 295 4.78 15.76 -17.22
C PHE A 295 4.07 15.11 -16.01
N TYR A 296 3.38 14.01 -16.25
CA TYR A 296 2.72 13.13 -15.29
C TYR A 296 2.49 11.77 -15.97
N THR A 297 2.31 10.72 -15.20
CA THR A 297 1.87 9.41 -15.70
C THR A 297 0.36 9.29 -15.63
N THR A 298 -0.19 8.40 -16.46
CA THR A 298 -1.60 8.00 -16.43
C THR A 298 -1.68 6.48 -16.39
N HIS A 299 -2.50 5.93 -15.48
CA HIS A 299 -2.76 4.50 -15.37
C HIS A 299 -4.24 4.23 -15.59
N GLN A 300 -4.57 3.37 -16.53
CA GLN A 300 -5.96 3.03 -16.85
C GLN A 300 -6.65 2.36 -15.65
N MET A 301 -7.85 2.83 -15.29
CA MET A 301 -8.62 2.31 -14.18
C MET A 301 -9.86 1.51 -14.62
N GLY A 302 -10.68 2.10 -15.43
CA GLY A 302 -11.98 1.62 -15.89
C GLY A 302 -12.80 2.80 -16.36
N GLY A 303 -13.96 2.58 -16.98
CA GLY A 303 -14.88 3.65 -17.37
C GLY A 303 -14.30 4.72 -18.32
N GLY A 304 -13.17 4.44 -19.00
CA GLY A 304 -12.46 5.43 -19.80
C GLY A 304 -11.71 6.47 -18.97
N LYS A 305 -11.36 6.15 -17.75
CA LYS A 305 -10.67 7.02 -16.78
C LYS A 305 -9.27 6.52 -16.46
N THR A 306 -8.41 7.44 -16.00
CA THR A 306 -7.06 7.14 -15.53
C THR A 306 -6.80 7.74 -14.17
N ASP A 307 -6.00 7.06 -13.37
CA ASP A 307 -5.28 7.68 -12.25
C ASP A 307 -4.06 8.43 -12.79
N SER A 308 -3.63 9.49 -12.12
CA SER A 308 -2.43 10.24 -12.48
C SER A 308 -1.42 10.29 -11.33
N ASN A 309 -0.13 10.19 -11.67
CA ASN A 309 0.98 10.35 -10.71
C ASN A 309 2.05 11.29 -11.29
N ASN A 310 3.03 11.67 -10.47
CA ASN A 310 4.17 12.46 -10.90
C ASN A 310 5.00 11.73 -11.97
N ASN A 311 5.67 12.51 -12.81
CA ASN A 311 6.71 12.00 -13.71
C ASN A 311 7.67 13.13 -14.12
N GLY A 312 8.97 12.82 -14.14
CA GLY A 312 10.01 13.77 -14.55
C GLY A 312 10.42 14.77 -13.47
N ALA A 313 11.26 15.70 -13.85
CA ALA A 313 11.88 16.65 -12.94
C ALA A 313 10.93 17.73 -12.41
N PHE A 314 9.97 18.14 -13.24
CA PHE A 314 8.92 19.08 -12.88
C PHE A 314 7.57 18.44 -13.21
N SER A 315 6.78 18.16 -12.20
CA SER A 315 5.58 17.32 -12.32
C SER A 315 4.47 17.76 -11.35
N THR A 316 3.52 16.88 -11.09
CA THR A 316 2.45 17.08 -10.10
C THR A 316 2.96 17.15 -8.65
N ASP A 317 4.15 16.63 -8.36
CA ASP A 317 4.77 16.76 -7.03
C ASP A 317 5.18 18.20 -6.75
N ASN A 318 4.61 18.80 -5.70
CA ASN A 318 4.94 20.15 -5.23
C ASN A 318 6.14 20.09 -4.27
N ILE A 319 7.32 19.91 -4.83
CA ILE A 319 8.57 19.63 -4.12
C ILE A 319 8.91 20.75 -3.12
N GLY A 320 9.16 20.40 -1.85
CA GLY A 320 9.63 21.31 -0.81
C GLY A 320 8.56 22.19 -0.17
N LEU A 321 7.30 22.10 -0.58
CA LEU A 321 6.22 22.99 -0.10
C LEU A 321 5.34 22.38 1.01
N ASN A 322 5.74 21.22 1.57
CA ASN A 322 4.96 20.44 2.52
C ASN A 322 5.65 20.19 3.88
N PHE A 323 6.86 20.68 4.11
CA PHE A 323 7.66 20.36 5.32
C PHE A 323 6.95 20.70 6.63
N GLY A 324 6.17 21.78 6.68
CA GLY A 324 5.37 22.14 7.85
C GLY A 324 4.10 21.32 8.06
N TYR A 325 3.73 20.42 7.13
CA TYR A 325 2.47 19.68 7.21
C TYR A 325 2.42 18.66 8.37
N PRO A 326 3.43 17.83 8.63
CA PRO A 326 3.37 16.80 9.65
C PRO A 326 3.07 17.33 11.05
N THR A 327 3.70 18.45 11.43
CA THR A 327 3.59 19.05 12.78
C THR A 327 2.65 20.25 12.83
N GLY A 328 2.14 20.69 11.68
CA GLY A 328 1.27 21.85 11.54
C GLY A 328 -0.09 21.70 12.24
N THR A 329 -0.64 22.82 12.65
CA THR A 329 -2.04 22.92 13.09
C THR A 329 -3.01 22.63 11.94
N TYR A 330 -4.27 22.37 12.22
CA TYR A 330 -5.30 22.21 11.17
C TYR A 330 -5.37 23.44 10.23
N ALA A 331 -5.16 24.66 10.73
CA ALA A 331 -5.14 25.85 9.90
C ALA A 331 -3.91 25.90 8.96
N GLU A 332 -2.74 25.54 9.46
CA GLU A 332 -1.52 25.46 8.64
C GLU A 332 -1.62 24.39 7.58
N ARG A 333 -2.14 23.21 7.93
CA ARG A 333 -2.40 22.13 6.95
C ARG A 333 -3.42 22.53 5.91
N ALA A 334 -4.49 23.25 6.29
CA ALA A 334 -5.47 23.77 5.34
C ALA A 334 -4.84 24.75 4.36
N ARG A 335 -3.92 25.61 4.83
CA ARG A 335 -3.15 26.53 3.96
C ARG A 335 -2.24 25.75 3.01
N ILE A 336 -1.51 24.73 3.50
CA ILE A 336 -0.65 23.90 2.66
C ILE A 336 -1.49 23.13 1.63
N HIS A 337 -2.65 22.61 2.03
CA HIS A 337 -3.59 21.94 1.13
C HIS A 337 -4.04 22.89 0.00
N ALA A 338 -4.48 24.11 0.34
CA ALA A 338 -4.89 25.10 -0.65
C ALA A 338 -3.75 25.49 -1.60
N GLU A 339 -2.54 25.63 -1.08
CA GLU A 339 -1.31 25.86 -1.85
C GLU A 339 -1.05 24.76 -2.88
N HIS A 340 -1.27 23.48 -2.50
CA HIS A 340 -1.11 22.34 -3.42
C HIS A 340 -2.24 22.27 -4.45
N VAL A 341 -3.47 22.70 -4.11
CA VAL A 341 -4.56 22.85 -5.08
C VAL A 341 -4.18 23.90 -6.12
N ASP A 342 -3.77 25.09 -5.66
CA ASP A 342 -3.35 26.19 -6.57
C ASP A 342 -2.18 25.78 -7.45
N TYR A 343 -1.19 25.06 -6.88
CA TYR A 343 -0.04 24.57 -7.66
C TYR A 343 -0.48 23.57 -8.73
N GLN A 344 -1.20 22.51 -8.37
CA GLN A 344 -1.43 21.41 -9.32
C GLN A 344 -2.54 21.76 -10.33
N GLN A 345 -3.61 22.48 -9.94
CA GLN A 345 -4.58 23.01 -10.90
C GLN A 345 -3.93 24.01 -11.85
N GLY A 346 -3.09 24.88 -11.30
CA GLY A 346 -2.35 25.85 -12.11
C GLY A 346 -1.35 25.21 -13.07
N LEU A 347 -0.69 24.10 -12.66
CA LEU A 347 0.18 23.32 -13.53
C LEU A 347 -0.60 22.76 -14.73
N MET A 348 -1.75 22.12 -14.46
CA MET A 348 -2.57 21.56 -15.52
C MET A 348 -3.12 22.64 -16.46
N TRP A 349 -3.55 23.77 -15.88
CA TRP A 349 -3.99 24.93 -16.68
C TRP A 349 -2.86 25.51 -17.50
N PHE A 350 -1.65 25.69 -16.93
CA PHE A 350 -0.46 26.18 -17.61
C PHE A 350 -0.10 25.28 -18.80
N LEU A 351 0.00 23.98 -18.58
CA LEU A 351 0.34 23.01 -19.63
C LEU A 351 -0.69 22.98 -20.77
N ALA A 352 -1.97 23.24 -20.47
CA ALA A 352 -3.03 23.23 -21.48
C ALA A 352 -3.19 24.57 -22.22
N ASN A 353 -2.79 25.71 -21.62
CA ASN A 353 -3.24 27.02 -22.12
C ASN A 353 -2.12 28.05 -22.34
N ASP A 354 -0.93 27.93 -21.70
CA ASP A 354 0.07 29.00 -21.78
C ASP A 354 0.64 29.12 -23.22
N PRO A 355 0.50 30.28 -23.87
CA PRO A 355 0.90 30.47 -25.28
C PRO A 355 2.41 30.36 -25.51
N ARG A 356 3.23 30.45 -24.47
CA ARG A 356 4.69 30.30 -24.56
C ARG A 356 5.12 28.84 -24.72
N LEU A 357 4.21 27.88 -24.44
CA LEU A 357 4.43 26.44 -24.66
C LEU A 357 4.16 26.07 -26.13
N PRO A 358 4.87 25.06 -26.66
CA PRO A 358 4.55 24.49 -27.96
C PRO A 358 3.10 24.01 -28.03
N GLU A 359 2.46 24.18 -29.20
CA GLU A 359 1.08 23.74 -29.45
C GLU A 359 0.89 22.25 -29.14
N SER A 360 1.87 21.41 -29.46
CA SER A 360 1.83 19.95 -29.19
C SER A 360 1.71 19.64 -27.71
N VAL A 361 2.41 20.39 -26.83
CA VAL A 361 2.33 20.22 -25.36
C VAL A 361 0.95 20.65 -24.87
N ARG A 362 0.46 21.80 -25.34
CA ARG A 362 -0.86 22.30 -24.96
C ARG A 362 -1.98 21.36 -25.40
N ALA A 363 -1.96 20.91 -26.63
CA ALA A 363 -2.96 20.00 -27.18
C ALA A 363 -2.97 18.65 -26.46
N GLN A 364 -1.80 18.11 -26.13
CA GLN A 364 -1.67 16.86 -25.36
C GLN A 364 -2.36 16.97 -23.98
N THR A 365 -2.14 18.06 -23.27
CA THR A 365 -2.76 18.26 -21.94
C THR A 365 -4.24 18.62 -22.06
N ALA A 366 -4.63 19.47 -23.01
CA ALA A 366 -6.03 19.86 -23.22
C ALA A 366 -6.93 18.71 -23.70
N ALA A 367 -6.36 17.61 -24.20
CA ALA A 367 -7.10 16.39 -24.50
C ALA A 367 -7.69 15.73 -23.25
N TRP A 368 -7.12 15.98 -22.08
CA TRP A 368 -7.56 15.48 -20.80
C TRP A 368 -8.40 16.52 -20.03
N GLY A 369 -9.17 16.01 -19.05
CA GLY A 369 -9.92 16.83 -18.11
C GLY A 369 -10.43 15.97 -16.96
N LEU A 370 -11.20 16.58 -16.04
CA LEU A 370 -11.77 15.89 -14.90
C LEU A 370 -13.12 15.23 -15.29
N PRO A 371 -13.41 14.01 -14.83
CA PRO A 371 -14.68 13.35 -15.09
C PRO A 371 -15.80 14.00 -14.26
N ARG A 372 -17.03 13.97 -14.80
CA ARG A 372 -18.19 14.57 -14.12
C ARG A 372 -18.79 13.71 -13.04
N ASP A 373 -18.48 12.44 -13.02
CA ASP A 373 -19.02 11.42 -12.12
C ASP A 373 -18.08 11.05 -10.96
N GLU A 374 -16.90 11.68 -10.89
CA GLU A 374 -15.98 11.55 -9.75
C GLU A 374 -15.92 12.89 -8.97
N PHE A 375 -15.83 12.80 -7.65
CA PHE A 375 -15.69 13.96 -6.75
C PHE A 375 -16.68 15.09 -7.07
N THR A 376 -17.95 14.71 -7.27
CA THR A 376 -19.02 15.60 -7.74
C THR A 376 -19.30 16.78 -6.80
N ASP A 377 -18.99 16.62 -5.52
CA ASP A 377 -19.08 17.64 -4.48
C ASP A 377 -17.87 18.59 -4.44
N ASN A 378 -16.81 18.28 -5.20
CA ASN A 378 -15.58 19.07 -5.28
C ASN A 378 -15.17 19.43 -6.73
N GLY A 379 -16.13 19.51 -7.64
CA GLY A 379 -15.90 19.94 -9.02
C GLY A 379 -15.00 18.99 -9.84
N GLY A 380 -15.00 17.70 -9.50
CA GLY A 380 -14.18 16.67 -10.14
C GLY A 380 -12.76 16.58 -9.59
N TRP A 381 -12.40 17.43 -8.61
CA TRP A 381 -11.06 17.46 -8.02
C TRP A 381 -10.97 16.52 -6.80
N PRO A 382 -9.87 15.74 -6.62
CA PRO A 382 -9.71 14.86 -5.47
C PRO A 382 -9.78 15.63 -4.14
N PRO A 383 -10.51 15.14 -3.13
CA PRO A 383 -10.70 15.87 -1.88
C PRO A 383 -9.48 15.82 -0.95
N LEU A 384 -8.64 14.78 -1.02
CA LEU A 384 -7.48 14.62 -0.15
C LEU A 384 -6.17 14.80 -0.90
N LEU A 385 -5.26 15.48 -0.24
CA LEU A 385 -3.85 15.55 -0.64
C LEU A 385 -3.19 14.18 -0.43
N TYR A 386 -2.40 13.70 -1.37
CA TYR A 386 -1.63 12.47 -1.23
C TYR A 386 -0.48 12.67 -0.24
N ILE A 387 -0.79 12.37 1.02
CA ILE A 387 0.16 12.45 2.14
C ILE A 387 0.97 11.16 2.13
N ARG A 388 2.14 11.19 1.50
CA ARG A 388 3.03 10.03 1.39
C ARG A 388 3.67 9.66 2.72
N GLU A 389 3.96 10.62 3.55
CA GLU A 389 4.43 10.47 4.92
C GLU A 389 4.12 11.72 5.74
N ALA A 390 4.01 11.54 7.06
CA ALA A 390 3.92 12.66 8.00
C ALA A 390 4.70 12.29 9.27
N ARG A 391 4.03 12.21 10.45
CA ARG A 391 4.67 11.66 11.64
C ARG A 391 4.79 10.14 11.52
N ARG A 392 5.88 9.60 12.02
CA ARG A 392 6.10 8.17 12.20
C ARG A 392 6.38 7.91 13.68
N MET A 393 5.69 6.93 14.27
CA MET A 393 5.87 6.57 15.68
C MET A 393 7.32 6.14 15.97
N VAL A 394 7.82 6.38 17.17
CA VAL A 394 9.07 5.83 17.68
C VAL A 394 8.74 4.85 18.80
N SER A 395 8.74 3.56 18.49
CA SER A 395 8.35 2.46 19.36
C SER A 395 9.56 1.64 19.83
N ASP A 396 9.30 0.49 20.49
CA ASP A 396 10.31 -0.49 20.86
C ASP A 396 10.85 -1.29 19.66
N TYR A 397 10.20 -1.20 18.52
CA TYR A 397 10.65 -1.74 17.24
C TYR A 397 10.41 -0.71 16.13
N VAL A 398 11.47 -0.31 15.45
CA VAL A 398 11.41 0.55 14.27
C VAL A 398 11.65 -0.34 13.06
N MET A 399 10.68 -0.38 12.12
CA MET A 399 10.88 -1.01 10.81
C MET A 399 11.94 -0.24 10.04
N THR A 400 12.90 -0.92 9.44
CA THR A 400 14.05 -0.32 8.76
C THR A 400 14.26 -0.89 7.36
N GLU A 401 15.23 -0.33 6.61
CA GLU A 401 15.70 -0.89 5.35
C GLU A 401 16.07 -2.37 5.46
N HIS A 402 16.59 -2.80 6.62
CA HIS A 402 16.97 -4.19 6.86
C HIS A 402 15.79 -5.15 6.86
N ASP A 403 14.64 -4.72 7.39
CA ASP A 403 13.39 -5.49 7.30
C ASP A 403 12.93 -5.59 5.84
N CYS A 404 12.94 -4.47 5.11
CA CYS A 404 12.54 -4.42 3.70
C CYS A 404 13.43 -5.30 2.81
N ARG A 405 14.71 -5.41 3.13
CA ARG A 405 15.67 -6.29 2.43
C ARG A 405 15.59 -7.76 2.87
N GLY A 406 14.84 -8.06 3.95
CA GLY A 406 14.74 -9.40 4.53
C GLY A 406 16.00 -9.88 5.25
N THR A 407 16.97 -8.98 5.55
CA THR A 407 18.15 -9.29 6.36
C THR A 407 17.82 -9.39 7.85
N VAL A 408 16.74 -8.71 8.26
CA VAL A 408 16.09 -8.86 9.56
C VAL A 408 14.68 -9.38 9.33
N ARG A 409 14.23 -10.30 10.19
CA ARG A 409 12.88 -10.87 10.12
C ARG A 409 12.14 -10.64 11.43
N ALA A 410 10.98 -10.02 11.37
CA ALA A 410 10.14 -9.79 12.51
C ALA A 410 9.45 -11.11 12.95
N ALA A 411 9.89 -11.70 14.07
CA ALA A 411 9.26 -12.91 14.62
C ALA A 411 7.80 -12.69 15.04
N ASP A 412 7.44 -11.45 15.33
CA ASP A 412 6.10 -10.99 15.71
C ASP A 412 5.34 -10.37 14.52
N SER A 413 5.61 -10.84 13.29
CA SER A 413 4.94 -10.38 12.08
C SER A 413 3.43 -10.49 12.19
N VAL A 414 2.73 -9.42 11.77
CA VAL A 414 1.25 -9.33 11.76
C VAL A 414 0.68 -8.99 10.38
N GLY A 415 1.50 -9.00 9.35
CA GLY A 415 1.12 -8.74 7.97
C GLY A 415 2.35 -8.62 7.09
N LEU A 416 2.16 -8.58 5.78
CA LEU A 416 3.24 -8.48 4.81
C LEU A 416 3.18 -7.13 4.07
N ALA A 417 4.36 -6.61 3.74
CA ALA A 417 4.55 -5.57 2.74
C ALA A 417 5.50 -6.08 1.64
N SER A 418 5.43 -5.49 0.44
CA SER A 418 6.21 -5.96 -0.71
C SER A 418 6.48 -4.89 -1.76
N TYR A 419 6.17 -3.63 -1.47
CA TYR A 419 6.41 -2.56 -2.41
C TYR A 419 7.87 -2.10 -2.40
N THR A 420 8.31 -1.48 -3.48
CA THR A 420 9.59 -0.78 -3.59
C THR A 420 9.79 0.19 -2.43
N MET A 421 10.98 0.26 -1.87
CA MET A 421 11.37 1.37 -1.00
C MET A 421 11.39 2.63 -1.86
N ASP A 422 10.34 3.45 -1.70
CA ASP A 422 9.99 4.55 -2.58
C ASP A 422 9.92 5.86 -1.81
N SER A 423 10.84 6.76 -2.10
CA SER A 423 10.81 8.15 -1.65
C SER A 423 10.76 9.07 -2.88
N HIS A 424 9.84 10.00 -2.87
CA HIS A 424 9.77 11.04 -3.89
C HIS A 424 10.75 12.17 -3.60
N ASN A 425 11.09 12.99 -4.61
CA ASN A 425 11.93 14.16 -4.43
C ASN A 425 11.47 15.02 -3.25
N CYS A 426 12.39 15.37 -2.36
CA CYS A 426 12.13 16.18 -1.18
C CYS A 426 12.45 17.65 -1.42
N ARG A 427 13.54 17.95 -2.14
CA ARG A 427 14.00 19.30 -2.42
C ARG A 427 14.37 19.50 -3.88
N ARG A 428 14.32 20.76 -4.31
CA ARG A 428 14.92 21.22 -5.56
C ARG A 428 15.94 22.28 -5.23
N LEU A 429 17.18 22.07 -5.64
CA LEU A 429 18.35 22.84 -5.21
C LEU A 429 19.04 23.45 -6.42
N VAL A 430 20.00 24.33 -6.16
CA VAL A 430 20.95 24.83 -7.16
C VAL A 430 22.26 24.05 -7.01
N VAL A 431 22.65 23.32 -8.06
CA VAL A 431 23.92 22.61 -8.12
C VAL A 431 24.63 23.04 -9.40
N ASP A 432 25.86 23.53 -9.30
CA ASP A 432 26.67 24.02 -10.42
C ASP A 432 25.92 25.03 -11.32
N GLY A 433 25.09 25.89 -10.69
CA GLY A 433 24.33 26.93 -11.38
C GLY A 433 23.06 26.46 -12.08
N VAL A 434 22.66 25.20 -11.96
CA VAL A 434 21.43 24.66 -12.56
C VAL A 434 20.52 24.05 -11.52
N ALA A 435 19.23 23.93 -11.86
CA ALA A 435 18.23 23.29 -10.99
C ALA A 435 18.45 21.78 -10.95
N ARG A 436 18.44 21.19 -9.75
CA ARG A 436 18.53 19.75 -9.52
C ARG A 436 17.57 19.33 -8.40
N ASN A 437 16.86 18.20 -8.59
CA ASN A 437 16.04 17.60 -7.55
C ASN A 437 16.88 16.67 -6.66
N GLU A 438 16.42 16.46 -5.43
CA GLU A 438 17.08 15.63 -4.44
C GLU A 438 16.03 14.84 -3.64
N GLY A 439 16.34 13.57 -3.28
CA GLY A 439 15.55 12.74 -2.37
C GLY A 439 14.76 11.61 -3.04
N ASP A 440 14.80 11.48 -4.37
CA ASP A 440 14.17 10.34 -5.05
C ASP A 440 14.94 9.04 -4.73
N VAL A 441 14.22 8.03 -4.23
CA VAL A 441 14.75 6.68 -4.02
C VAL A 441 13.73 5.68 -4.52
N GLN A 442 14.15 4.74 -5.36
CA GLN A 442 13.29 3.68 -5.87
C GLN A 442 14.10 2.38 -5.93
N VAL A 443 14.11 1.64 -4.83
CA VAL A 443 14.86 0.39 -4.68
C VAL A 443 13.91 -0.73 -4.34
N GLY A 444 13.79 -1.72 -5.23
CA GLY A 444 12.91 -2.87 -5.06
C GLY A 444 13.28 -3.73 -3.85
N VAL A 445 12.30 -4.32 -3.22
CA VAL A 445 12.48 -5.37 -2.21
C VAL A 445 12.62 -6.72 -2.92
N ARG A 446 13.39 -7.63 -2.32
CA ARG A 446 13.61 -8.96 -2.94
C ARG A 446 12.37 -9.85 -2.90
N ALA A 447 11.63 -9.76 -1.80
CA ALA A 447 10.43 -10.56 -1.55
C ALA A 447 9.52 -9.82 -0.56
N PRO A 448 8.25 -10.20 -0.43
CA PRO A 448 7.42 -9.75 0.67
C PRO A 448 8.08 -9.98 2.04
N TYR A 449 7.96 -9.03 2.94
CA TYR A 449 8.57 -9.06 4.26
C TYR A 449 7.54 -8.78 5.35
N GLY A 450 7.79 -9.32 6.57
CA GLY A 450 6.85 -9.23 7.69
C GLY A 450 6.95 -7.89 8.42
N ILE A 451 5.79 -7.34 8.82
CA ILE A 451 5.71 -6.13 9.65
C ILE A 451 5.53 -6.53 11.12
N SER A 452 6.43 -6.05 11.97
CA SER A 452 6.40 -6.34 13.42
C SER A 452 5.17 -5.77 14.10
N TYR A 453 4.52 -6.54 14.96
CA TYR A 453 3.43 -6.06 15.83
C TYR A 453 3.88 -4.90 16.72
N ARG A 454 5.13 -4.94 17.21
CA ARG A 454 5.69 -3.88 18.05
C ARG A 454 5.79 -2.55 17.34
N SER A 455 5.89 -2.54 16.01
CA SER A 455 5.87 -1.29 15.24
C SER A 455 4.49 -0.60 15.21
N LEU A 456 3.41 -1.31 15.58
CA LEU A 456 2.06 -0.76 15.66
C LEU A 456 1.69 -0.30 17.08
N THR A 457 2.51 -0.60 18.09
CA THR A 457 2.23 -0.30 19.49
C THR A 457 3.17 0.77 20.02
N PRO A 458 2.69 1.80 20.73
CA PRO A 458 3.57 2.70 21.48
C PRO A 458 4.42 1.98 22.51
N LYS A 459 5.52 2.58 22.95
CA LYS A 459 6.22 2.11 24.14
C LYS A 459 5.23 2.00 25.29
N ARG A 460 5.26 0.89 26.03
CA ARG A 460 4.31 0.63 27.11
C ARG A 460 4.31 1.72 28.20
N SER A 461 5.45 2.34 28.44
CA SER A 461 5.59 3.48 29.37
C SER A 461 4.80 4.72 28.92
N GLN A 462 4.52 4.84 27.64
CA GLN A 462 3.82 6.00 27.06
C GLN A 462 2.31 5.78 26.96
N CYS A 463 1.86 4.71 26.30
CA CYS A 463 0.44 4.44 26.16
C CYS A 463 0.14 2.94 26.09
N THR A 464 -0.82 2.46 26.87
CA THR A 464 -1.14 1.03 27.02
C THR A 464 -2.40 0.58 26.28
N ASN A 465 -3.13 1.49 25.63
CA ASN A 465 -4.37 1.20 24.91
C ASN A 465 -4.51 1.98 23.60
N LEU A 466 -3.40 2.26 22.92
CA LEU A 466 -3.35 2.87 21.59
C LEU A 466 -2.68 1.93 20.60
N LEU A 467 -3.21 1.85 19.40
CA LEU A 467 -2.63 1.18 18.24
C LEU A 467 -2.51 2.16 17.07
N VAL A 468 -1.43 2.06 16.30
CA VAL A 468 -1.08 3.03 15.23
C VAL A 468 -0.69 2.26 13.96
N PRO A 469 -1.67 1.79 13.16
CA PRO A 469 -1.38 0.97 11.97
C PRO A 469 -0.93 1.76 10.75
N VAL A 470 -1.14 3.08 10.69
CA VAL A 470 -0.80 3.94 9.54
C VAL A 470 0.49 4.72 9.82
N ALA A 471 0.51 5.59 10.82
CA ALA A 471 1.70 6.32 11.25
C ALA A 471 2.61 5.44 12.14
N LEU A 472 2.82 4.18 11.74
CA LEU A 472 3.55 3.18 12.51
C LEU A 472 5.02 3.51 12.68
N SER A 473 5.71 2.73 13.54
CA SER A 473 7.12 2.94 13.83
C SER A 473 7.99 2.39 12.69
N ALA A 474 8.52 3.29 11.87
CA ALA A 474 9.38 2.97 10.73
C ALA A 474 10.35 4.13 10.44
N SER A 475 11.54 3.84 9.88
CA SER A 475 12.40 4.84 9.29
C SER A 475 11.76 5.45 8.04
N HIS A 476 12.24 6.61 7.60
CA HIS A 476 11.73 7.26 6.41
C HIS A 476 11.69 6.33 5.20
N ILE A 477 12.80 5.63 4.93
CA ILE A 477 12.89 4.79 3.73
C ILE A 477 12.08 3.49 3.86
N ALA A 478 12.02 2.86 5.03
CA ALA A 478 11.19 1.69 5.25
C ALA A 478 9.70 2.04 5.15
N TYR A 479 9.30 3.21 5.66
CA TYR A 479 7.95 3.71 5.52
C TYR A 479 7.56 3.90 4.04
N GLY A 480 8.51 4.29 3.18
CA GLY A 480 8.33 4.38 1.74
C GLY A 480 7.87 3.08 1.06
N SER A 481 8.21 1.91 1.65
CA SER A 481 7.73 0.60 1.21
C SER A 481 6.43 0.15 1.89
N ILE A 482 6.20 0.58 3.14
CA ILE A 482 5.07 0.13 3.97
C ILE A 482 3.80 0.94 3.68
N ARG A 483 3.90 2.21 3.31
CA ARG A 483 2.81 3.20 3.17
C ARG A 483 1.77 2.91 2.09
N MET A 484 1.63 1.69 1.65
CA MET A 484 0.70 1.28 0.60
C MET A 484 -0.68 0.96 1.17
N GLU A 485 -1.75 1.37 0.48
CA GLU A 485 -3.12 1.21 0.95
C GLU A 485 -3.50 -0.25 1.27
N PRO A 486 -3.10 -1.29 0.47
CA PRO A 486 -3.33 -2.68 0.86
C PRO A 486 -2.65 -3.05 2.18
N VAL A 487 -1.45 -2.54 2.42
CA VAL A 487 -0.71 -2.77 3.67
C VAL A 487 -1.43 -2.12 4.85
N PHE A 488 -1.90 -0.89 4.69
CA PHE A 488 -2.68 -0.22 5.72
C PHE A 488 -3.97 -0.97 6.07
N MET A 489 -4.67 -1.54 5.08
CA MET A 489 -5.83 -2.41 5.33
C MET A 489 -5.44 -3.67 6.13
N ILE A 490 -4.34 -4.34 5.77
CA ILE A 490 -3.78 -5.50 6.48
C ILE A 490 -3.47 -5.13 7.94
N LEU A 491 -2.78 -4.02 8.16
CA LEU A 491 -2.39 -3.57 9.49
C LEU A 491 -3.59 -3.09 10.32
N GLY A 492 -4.60 -2.49 9.68
CA GLY A 492 -5.88 -2.14 10.30
C GLY A 492 -6.60 -3.38 10.85
N GLN A 493 -6.70 -4.45 10.06
CA GLN A 493 -7.26 -5.72 10.50
C GLN A 493 -6.46 -6.31 11.67
N SER A 494 -5.14 -6.31 11.58
CA SER A 494 -4.26 -6.88 12.61
C SER A 494 -4.33 -6.10 13.93
N ALA A 495 -4.34 -4.78 13.85
CA ALA A 495 -4.48 -3.92 15.01
C ALA A 495 -5.84 -4.09 15.70
N ALA A 496 -6.94 -4.20 14.94
CA ALA A 496 -8.27 -4.44 15.51
C ALA A 496 -8.39 -5.82 16.14
N THR A 497 -7.79 -6.85 15.55
CA THR A 497 -7.70 -8.21 16.12
C THR A 497 -6.97 -8.17 17.47
N ALA A 498 -5.82 -7.49 17.52
CA ALA A 498 -5.06 -7.30 18.76
C ALA A 498 -5.85 -6.48 19.80
N ALA A 499 -6.57 -5.43 19.37
CA ALA A 499 -7.43 -4.64 20.24
C ALA A 499 -8.50 -5.50 20.92
N ARG A 500 -9.19 -6.36 20.16
CA ARG A 500 -10.20 -7.28 20.71
C ARG A 500 -9.56 -8.24 21.72
N MET A 501 -8.42 -8.84 21.40
CA MET A 501 -7.71 -9.76 22.27
C MET A 501 -7.20 -9.09 23.56
N ALA A 502 -6.79 -7.82 23.50
CA ALA A 502 -6.39 -7.04 24.66
C ALA A 502 -7.60 -6.75 25.58
N LEU A 503 -8.74 -6.39 25.00
CA LEU A 503 -10.00 -6.14 25.70
C LEU A 503 -10.49 -7.40 26.45
N ASP A 504 -10.51 -8.55 25.77
CA ASP A 504 -10.96 -9.83 26.36
C ASP A 504 -10.11 -10.25 27.57
N ARG A 505 -8.84 -9.82 27.60
CA ARG A 505 -7.91 -10.10 28.70
C ARG A 505 -7.81 -8.99 29.73
N GLY A 506 -8.43 -7.85 29.50
CA GLY A 506 -8.21 -6.66 30.34
C GLY A 506 -6.74 -6.20 30.37
N ALA A 507 -5.98 -6.45 29.30
CA ALA A 507 -4.54 -6.26 29.22
C ALA A 507 -4.16 -5.00 28.43
N ALA A 508 -2.91 -4.58 28.53
CA ALA A 508 -2.34 -3.59 27.61
C ALA A 508 -2.16 -4.20 26.22
N VAL A 509 -2.25 -3.37 25.17
CA VAL A 509 -2.06 -3.83 23.76
C VAL A 509 -0.69 -4.50 23.57
N GLN A 510 0.36 -4.04 24.26
CA GLN A 510 1.70 -4.64 24.23
C GLN A 510 1.79 -6.03 24.92
N GLN A 511 0.74 -6.46 25.62
CA GLN A 511 0.68 -7.74 26.33
C GLN A 511 -0.16 -8.79 25.59
N VAL A 512 -0.62 -8.50 24.38
CA VAL A 512 -1.31 -9.47 23.55
C VAL A 512 -0.32 -10.61 23.19
N PRO A 513 -0.67 -11.88 23.45
CA PRO A 513 0.21 -13.00 23.11
C PRO A 513 0.35 -13.11 21.59
N VAL A 514 1.57 -12.84 21.08
CA VAL A 514 1.86 -12.78 19.63
C VAL A 514 1.45 -14.07 18.93
N ALA A 515 1.80 -15.24 19.47
CA ALA A 515 1.44 -16.52 18.84
C ALA A 515 -0.07 -16.69 18.66
N ALA A 516 -0.86 -16.29 19.67
CA ALA A 516 -2.32 -16.35 19.57
C ALA A 516 -2.88 -15.32 18.58
N LEU A 517 -2.28 -14.12 18.51
CA LEU A 517 -2.62 -13.10 17.52
C LEU A 517 -2.34 -13.62 16.10
N GLN A 518 -1.15 -14.16 15.87
CA GLN A 518 -0.75 -14.74 14.59
C GLN A 518 -1.65 -15.90 14.16
N ALA A 519 -1.99 -16.79 15.10
CA ALA A 519 -2.93 -17.90 14.81
C ALA A 519 -4.30 -17.38 14.37
N ARG A 520 -4.83 -16.35 15.06
CA ARG A 520 -6.10 -15.73 14.67
C ARG A 520 -6.02 -15.04 13.32
N LEU A 521 -4.97 -14.29 13.04
CA LEU A 521 -4.80 -13.59 11.77
C LEU A 521 -4.70 -14.55 10.58
N ARG A 522 -4.01 -15.69 10.75
CA ARG A 522 -4.00 -16.75 9.72
C ARG A 522 -5.39 -17.36 9.51
N ALA A 523 -6.12 -17.62 10.59
CA ALA A 523 -7.50 -18.11 10.50
C ALA A 523 -8.45 -17.12 9.79
N ASP A 524 -8.15 -15.81 9.88
CA ASP A 524 -8.86 -14.76 9.18
C ASP A 524 -8.28 -14.50 7.75
N GLY A 525 -7.43 -15.40 7.23
CA GLY A 525 -6.90 -15.38 5.86
C GLY A 525 -5.75 -14.41 5.62
N GLN A 526 -5.08 -13.90 6.65
CA GLN A 526 -3.89 -13.05 6.48
C GLN A 526 -2.60 -13.86 6.32
N PHE A 527 -1.70 -13.37 5.46
CA PHE A 527 -0.35 -13.87 5.32
C PHE A 527 0.61 -13.12 6.25
N LEU A 528 1.39 -13.86 7.05
CA LEU A 528 2.28 -13.29 8.07
C LEU A 528 3.75 -13.57 7.80
N GLN A 529 4.03 -14.45 6.86
CA GLN A 529 5.37 -14.80 6.40
C GLN A 529 5.35 -15.04 4.89
N TRP A 530 6.48 -14.86 4.26
CA TRP A 530 6.64 -15.14 2.85
C TRP A 530 7.71 -16.22 2.63
N PRO A 531 7.48 -17.17 1.75
CA PRO A 531 6.16 -17.43 1.13
C PRO A 531 5.11 -17.89 2.17
N PRO A 532 3.81 -17.75 1.86
CA PRO A 532 2.76 -18.19 2.77
C PRO A 532 2.86 -19.68 3.00
N THR A 533 2.74 -20.11 4.26
CA THR A 533 2.61 -21.54 4.63
C THR A 533 1.33 -21.74 5.43
N GLU A 534 0.55 -22.76 5.08
CA GLU A 534 -0.62 -23.16 5.85
C GLU A 534 -0.19 -23.93 7.12
N PRO A 535 -1.00 -23.95 8.19
CA PRO A 535 -0.70 -24.77 9.36
C PRO A 535 -0.49 -26.25 8.99
N GLY A 536 0.66 -26.78 9.39
CA GLY A 536 1.03 -28.19 9.10
C GLY A 536 1.72 -28.39 7.75
N GLU A 537 1.81 -27.40 6.88
CA GLU A 537 2.60 -27.49 5.65
C GLU A 537 4.10 -27.54 5.94
N ILE A 538 4.80 -28.35 5.15
CA ILE A 538 6.26 -28.45 5.18
C ILE A 538 6.78 -28.08 3.80
N VAL A 539 7.63 -27.05 3.76
CA VAL A 539 8.27 -26.62 2.52
C VAL A 539 9.77 -26.87 2.60
N VAL A 540 10.31 -27.45 1.54
CA VAL A 540 11.75 -27.60 1.33
C VAL A 540 12.13 -26.76 0.10
N ASP A 541 12.91 -25.73 0.32
CA ASP A 541 13.40 -24.77 -0.67
C ASP A 541 14.80 -25.17 -1.16
N ASN A 542 15.19 -24.82 -2.39
CA ASN A 542 16.53 -25.11 -2.93
C ASN A 542 17.69 -24.61 -2.04
N VAL A 543 17.46 -23.56 -1.23
CA VAL A 543 18.43 -23.01 -0.25
C VAL A 543 18.22 -23.52 1.17
N SER A 544 17.32 -24.48 1.41
CA SER A 544 17.09 -25.04 2.75
C SER A 544 18.39 -25.67 3.30
N ALA A 545 18.72 -25.35 4.56
CA ALA A 545 19.93 -25.83 5.22
C ALA A 545 19.96 -27.38 5.37
N THR A 546 18.78 -28.00 5.38
CA THR A 546 18.60 -29.45 5.48
C THR A 546 17.56 -29.91 4.44
N GLY A 547 17.59 -31.18 4.10
CA GLY A 547 16.59 -31.78 3.21
C GLY A 547 16.85 -31.62 1.72
N VAL A 548 17.90 -30.92 1.28
CA VAL A 548 18.26 -30.77 -0.13
C VAL A 548 19.53 -31.53 -0.45
N THR A 549 19.48 -32.35 -1.50
CA THR A 549 20.63 -33.03 -2.09
C THR A 549 20.57 -32.93 -3.60
N SER A 550 21.73 -32.88 -4.28
CA SER A 550 21.75 -32.73 -5.74
C SER A 550 22.93 -33.47 -6.35
N ALA A 551 22.84 -33.73 -7.65
CA ALA A 551 23.95 -34.15 -8.51
C ALA A 551 23.97 -33.30 -9.77
N GLY A 552 25.13 -33.22 -10.42
CA GLY A 552 25.34 -32.37 -11.57
C GLY A 552 25.54 -30.89 -11.18
N THR A 553 25.51 -30.01 -12.16
CA THR A 553 25.70 -28.57 -11.95
C THR A 553 24.36 -27.86 -11.87
N TRP A 554 24.16 -27.11 -10.79
CA TRP A 554 23.02 -26.22 -10.59
C TRP A 554 23.53 -24.80 -10.41
N LEU A 555 23.04 -23.85 -11.19
CA LEU A 555 23.38 -22.44 -11.11
C LEU A 555 22.23 -21.66 -10.46
N SER A 556 22.57 -20.91 -9.40
CA SER A 556 21.60 -20.01 -8.75
C SER A 556 21.30 -18.80 -9.64
N SER A 557 20.06 -18.36 -9.66
CA SER A 557 19.60 -17.21 -10.45
C SER A 557 18.40 -16.52 -9.80
N THR A 558 18.33 -15.21 -10.00
CA THR A 558 17.16 -14.36 -9.68
C THR A 558 16.66 -13.63 -10.92
N SER A 559 17.16 -13.97 -12.11
CA SER A 559 16.89 -13.24 -13.36
C SER A 559 15.45 -13.36 -13.87
N THR A 560 14.75 -14.44 -13.50
CA THR A 560 13.33 -14.64 -13.83
C THR A 560 12.51 -14.50 -12.55
N SER A 561 11.57 -13.57 -12.53
CA SER A 561 10.67 -13.39 -11.38
C SER A 561 9.74 -14.58 -11.14
N GLY A 562 9.17 -14.69 -9.93
CA GLY A 562 8.24 -15.75 -9.56
C GLY A 562 8.91 -16.97 -8.93
N TYR A 563 10.16 -16.87 -8.44
CA TYR A 563 10.80 -17.91 -7.63
C TYR A 563 10.26 -17.92 -6.19
N TYR A 564 10.40 -19.05 -5.53
CA TYR A 564 10.15 -19.23 -4.11
C TYR A 564 11.37 -18.75 -3.30
N GLY A 565 11.17 -18.19 -2.12
CA GLY A 565 12.29 -17.79 -1.26
C GLY A 565 13.18 -16.70 -1.85
N SER A 566 14.49 -16.96 -1.93
CA SER A 566 15.51 -15.97 -2.29
C SER A 566 16.04 -16.08 -3.72
N ASP A 567 15.97 -17.26 -4.33
CA ASP A 567 16.46 -17.55 -5.67
C ASP A 567 15.83 -18.86 -6.19
N TYR A 568 16.16 -19.23 -7.41
CA TYR A 568 15.95 -20.57 -7.97
C TYR A 568 17.24 -21.09 -8.58
N VAL A 569 17.33 -22.39 -8.81
CA VAL A 569 18.46 -22.97 -9.52
C VAL A 569 18.05 -23.60 -10.85
N HIS A 570 18.99 -23.62 -11.81
CA HIS A 570 18.78 -24.24 -13.13
C HIS A 570 19.99 -25.09 -13.55
N ASP A 571 19.74 -26.06 -14.43
CA ASP A 571 20.73 -27.03 -14.94
C ASP A 571 21.65 -26.49 -16.07
N ASP A 572 21.58 -25.17 -16.34
CA ASP A 572 22.24 -24.52 -17.47
C ASP A 572 21.96 -25.16 -18.85
N ASN A 573 20.87 -25.90 -18.93
CA ASN A 573 20.49 -26.68 -20.10
C ASN A 573 21.58 -27.68 -20.55
N THR A 574 22.39 -28.17 -19.63
CA THR A 574 23.52 -29.08 -19.87
C THR A 574 23.40 -30.36 -19.01
N GLY A 575 24.28 -31.31 -19.22
CA GLY A 575 24.39 -32.52 -18.38
C GLY A 575 23.11 -33.37 -18.39
N LYS A 576 22.39 -33.46 -19.52
CA LYS A 576 21.14 -34.18 -19.61
C LYS A 576 21.27 -35.65 -19.20
N GLY A 577 20.40 -36.10 -18.28
CA GLY A 577 20.39 -37.43 -17.69
C GLY A 577 21.32 -37.59 -16.47
N GLY A 578 22.15 -36.56 -16.15
CA GLY A 578 23.07 -36.61 -15.02
C GLY A 578 22.79 -35.59 -13.91
N THR A 579 21.87 -34.64 -14.15
CA THR A 579 21.61 -33.54 -13.23
C THR A 579 20.23 -33.75 -12.59
N TRP A 580 20.21 -33.74 -11.26
CA TRP A 580 18.97 -33.81 -10.47
C TRP A 580 19.11 -33.09 -9.14
N MET A 581 17.96 -32.63 -8.59
CA MET A 581 17.85 -32.09 -7.23
C MET A 581 16.71 -32.79 -6.51
N ARG A 582 16.97 -33.21 -5.24
CA ARG A 582 16.01 -33.92 -4.40
C ARG A 582 15.73 -33.12 -3.14
N PHE A 583 14.45 -32.96 -2.85
CA PHE A 583 13.87 -32.27 -1.70
C PHE A 583 13.29 -33.32 -0.74
N ARG A 584 13.76 -33.36 0.50
CA ARG A 584 13.34 -34.28 1.56
C ARG A 584 12.71 -33.51 2.71
N PRO A 585 11.39 -33.64 2.95
CA PRO A 585 10.75 -33.11 4.12
C PRO A 585 11.13 -33.92 5.37
N GLU A 586 10.97 -33.32 6.55
CA GLU A 586 10.85 -34.06 7.81
C GLU A 586 9.38 -34.07 8.21
N LEU A 587 8.68 -35.17 7.90
CA LEU A 587 7.25 -35.33 8.15
C LEU A 587 7.02 -35.71 9.62
N PRO A 588 6.20 -34.94 10.37
CA PRO A 588 5.99 -35.23 11.80
C PRO A 588 5.20 -36.48 12.06
N GLU A 589 4.35 -36.90 11.12
CA GLU A 589 3.48 -38.07 11.22
C GLU A 589 3.30 -38.78 9.89
N ALA A 590 2.94 -40.03 9.94
CA ALA A 590 2.58 -40.79 8.75
C ALA A 590 1.13 -40.45 8.34
N GLY A 591 0.86 -40.38 7.05
CA GLY A 591 -0.46 -40.07 6.52
C GLY A 591 -0.45 -39.71 5.06
N ASP A 592 -1.59 -39.25 4.58
CA ASP A 592 -1.74 -38.73 3.22
C ASP A 592 -1.37 -37.26 3.16
N TRP A 593 -0.57 -36.93 2.16
CA TRP A 593 -0.08 -35.57 1.93
C TRP A 593 -0.25 -35.17 0.47
N ASP A 594 -0.73 -33.95 0.21
CA ASP A 594 -0.69 -33.36 -1.11
C ASP A 594 0.71 -32.79 -1.35
N VAL A 595 1.32 -33.19 -2.48
CA VAL A 595 2.67 -32.73 -2.88
C VAL A 595 2.54 -31.71 -3.99
N ALA A 596 3.18 -30.55 -3.83
CA ALA A 596 3.21 -29.49 -4.82
C ALA A 596 4.64 -29.02 -5.14
N LEU A 597 4.84 -28.62 -6.39
CA LEU A 597 6.11 -28.09 -6.90
C LEU A 597 5.97 -26.59 -7.19
N TRP A 598 7.06 -25.85 -7.00
CA TRP A 598 7.20 -24.44 -7.41
C TRP A 598 8.37 -24.29 -8.36
N TRP A 599 8.22 -23.46 -9.41
CA TRP A 599 9.30 -23.09 -10.36
C TRP A 599 9.05 -21.73 -10.98
N THR A 600 10.07 -21.13 -11.62
CA THR A 600 9.92 -19.93 -12.44
C THR A 600 9.59 -20.29 -13.89
N SER A 601 8.51 -19.74 -14.45
CA SER A 601 8.12 -19.95 -15.86
C SER A 601 8.82 -19.03 -16.82
N HIS A 602 9.32 -19.58 -17.93
CA HIS A 602 9.88 -18.81 -19.05
C HIS A 602 9.89 -19.65 -20.32
N SER A 603 9.87 -19.02 -21.51
CA SER A 603 9.81 -19.70 -22.81
C SER A 603 10.99 -20.65 -23.11
N ASN A 604 12.15 -20.44 -22.46
CA ASN A 604 13.32 -21.30 -22.61
C ASN A 604 13.37 -22.52 -21.66
N ARG A 605 12.35 -22.72 -20.82
CA ARG A 605 12.25 -23.88 -19.91
C ARG A 605 11.86 -25.12 -20.69
N ALA A 606 12.14 -26.29 -20.08
CA ALA A 606 11.74 -27.58 -20.64
C ALA A 606 10.23 -27.80 -20.52
N THR A 607 9.67 -28.47 -21.54
CA THR A 607 8.25 -28.86 -21.56
C THR A 607 7.97 -30.19 -20.88
N ASN A 608 9.03 -30.95 -20.60
CA ASN A 608 8.96 -32.37 -20.27
C ASN A 608 9.85 -32.72 -19.06
N VAL A 609 9.84 -31.89 -18.03
CA VAL A 609 10.67 -32.11 -16.82
C VAL A 609 10.14 -33.31 -16.03
N PRO A 610 10.94 -34.38 -15.83
CA PRO A 610 10.55 -35.50 -14.99
C PRO A 610 10.69 -35.11 -13.51
N VAL A 611 9.61 -35.31 -12.74
CA VAL A 611 9.55 -35.07 -11.30
C VAL A 611 9.07 -36.33 -10.61
N ASP A 612 9.94 -36.94 -9.81
CA ASP A 612 9.63 -38.18 -9.06
C ASP A 612 9.16 -37.79 -7.65
N VAL A 613 8.02 -38.32 -7.23
CA VAL A 613 7.53 -38.31 -5.85
C VAL A 613 7.78 -39.65 -5.22
N GLU A 614 8.69 -39.72 -4.25
CA GLU A 614 9.06 -40.92 -3.51
C GLU A 614 8.18 -41.06 -2.26
N HIS A 615 7.27 -42.03 -2.23
CA HIS A 615 6.26 -42.20 -1.19
C HIS A 615 6.22 -43.65 -0.65
N ALA A 616 5.39 -43.92 0.35
CA ALA A 616 5.35 -45.26 0.98
C ALA A 616 5.01 -46.42 0.02
N GLY A 617 4.29 -46.15 -1.06
CA GLY A 617 3.94 -47.12 -2.09
C GLY A 617 4.95 -47.23 -3.24
N GLY A 618 6.07 -46.49 -3.20
CA GLY A 618 7.08 -46.48 -4.27
C GLY A 618 7.35 -45.10 -4.83
N THR A 619 7.52 -44.98 -6.14
CA THR A 619 7.80 -43.69 -6.81
C THR A 619 6.73 -43.41 -7.87
N ALA A 620 6.13 -42.26 -7.82
CA ALA A 620 5.26 -41.71 -8.87
C ALA A 620 6.03 -40.65 -9.66
N THR A 621 6.06 -40.78 -11.00
CA THR A 621 6.74 -39.82 -11.88
C THR A 621 5.72 -38.90 -12.59
N TYR A 622 5.90 -37.60 -12.51
CA TYR A 622 5.14 -36.60 -13.19
C TYR A 622 5.98 -35.94 -14.29
N THR A 623 5.34 -35.43 -15.34
CA THR A 623 5.96 -34.65 -16.40
C THR A 623 5.45 -33.22 -16.29
N VAL A 624 6.35 -32.25 -16.08
CA VAL A 624 6.01 -30.84 -15.86
C VAL A 624 6.48 -29.96 -17.01
N ASP A 625 5.56 -29.20 -17.61
CA ASP A 625 5.91 -28.12 -18.55
C ASP A 625 6.24 -26.86 -17.75
N GLN A 626 7.53 -26.54 -17.64
CA GLN A 626 8.00 -25.39 -16.86
C GLN A 626 7.96 -24.05 -17.65
N ARG A 627 7.48 -24.02 -18.87
CA ARG A 627 7.29 -22.77 -19.65
C ARG A 627 6.10 -21.96 -19.15
N SER A 628 5.16 -22.61 -18.48
CA SER A 628 3.93 -21.99 -17.96
C SER A 628 3.56 -22.53 -16.58
N GLY A 629 2.59 -21.89 -15.92
CA GLY A 629 2.03 -22.37 -14.66
C GLY A 629 2.90 -22.16 -13.41
N GLY A 630 4.14 -21.69 -13.53
CA GLY A 630 5.04 -21.41 -12.40
C GLY A 630 4.71 -20.12 -11.65
N GLY A 631 5.54 -19.80 -10.64
CA GLY A 631 5.32 -18.65 -9.75
C GLY A 631 4.19 -18.89 -8.72
N LYS A 632 3.79 -20.15 -8.56
CA LYS A 632 2.76 -20.60 -7.60
C LYS A 632 2.94 -22.09 -7.30
N TRP A 633 2.29 -22.58 -6.25
CA TRP A 633 2.23 -24.01 -5.98
C TRP A 633 1.37 -24.75 -7.02
N VAL A 634 1.93 -25.77 -7.63
CA VAL A 634 1.24 -26.65 -8.57
C VAL A 634 1.21 -28.04 -7.96
N VAL A 635 0.01 -28.52 -7.61
CA VAL A 635 -0.17 -29.84 -7.00
C VAL A 635 0.15 -30.93 -8.02
N LEU A 636 1.09 -31.80 -7.66
CA LEU A 636 1.46 -32.99 -8.44
C LEU A 636 0.49 -34.15 -8.16
N GLY A 637 0.21 -34.41 -6.87
CA GLY A 637 -0.69 -35.46 -6.46
C GLY A 637 -0.73 -35.67 -4.96
N ARG A 638 -1.65 -36.56 -4.52
CA ARG A 638 -1.79 -37.00 -3.12
C ARG A 638 -1.15 -38.38 -2.97
N HIS A 639 -0.31 -38.54 -1.95
CA HIS A 639 0.41 -39.76 -1.67
C HIS A 639 0.49 -40.04 -0.17
N THR A 640 0.54 -41.31 0.21
CA THR A 640 0.76 -41.74 1.59
C THR A 640 2.25 -41.78 1.90
N PHE A 641 2.65 -41.18 2.99
CA PHE A 641 4.05 -41.10 3.46
C PHE A 641 4.18 -41.69 4.87
N ALA A 642 5.38 -42.20 5.17
CA ALA A 642 5.78 -42.50 6.54
C ALA A 642 6.29 -41.22 7.24
N ALA A 643 6.23 -41.19 8.57
CA ALA A 643 6.87 -40.11 9.35
C ALA A 643 8.39 -40.13 9.14
N GLY A 644 9.03 -38.95 9.34
CA GLY A 644 10.49 -38.75 9.22
C GLY A 644 10.91 -38.32 7.81
N THR A 645 12.14 -38.61 7.41
CA THR A 645 12.81 -38.10 6.22
C THR A 645 12.93 -39.06 5.05
N ALA A 646 12.18 -40.19 5.07
CA ALA A 646 12.22 -41.17 3.99
C ALA A 646 11.57 -40.70 2.68
N ALA A 647 10.62 -39.76 2.79
CA ALA A 647 9.94 -39.12 1.66
C ALA A 647 10.88 -38.25 0.85
N GLY A 648 10.51 -37.95 -0.41
CA GLY A 648 11.25 -36.98 -1.22
C GLY A 648 10.57 -36.69 -2.54
N VAL A 649 10.95 -35.51 -3.09
CA VAL A 649 10.62 -35.14 -4.48
C VAL A 649 11.93 -34.89 -5.20
N ARG A 650 12.09 -35.46 -6.39
CA ARG A 650 13.31 -35.36 -7.20
C ARG A 650 13.00 -34.77 -8.56
N VAL A 651 13.53 -33.60 -8.83
CA VAL A 651 13.48 -32.94 -10.14
C VAL A 651 14.69 -33.40 -10.95
N ARG A 652 14.47 -33.87 -12.16
CA ARG A 652 15.52 -34.45 -13.03
C ARG A 652 15.52 -33.79 -14.39
N ASN A 653 16.68 -33.88 -15.10
CA ASN A 653 16.83 -33.31 -16.44
C ASN A 653 16.97 -34.39 -17.56
N ASP A 654 16.55 -35.63 -17.31
CA ASP A 654 16.63 -36.71 -18.28
C ASP A 654 15.80 -36.39 -19.54
N ALA A 655 16.45 -36.39 -20.71
CA ALA A 655 15.83 -36.17 -22.01
C ALA A 655 14.98 -34.89 -22.11
N THR A 656 15.28 -33.86 -21.31
CA THR A 656 14.55 -32.60 -21.33
C THR A 656 14.94 -31.69 -22.49
N ASP A 657 13.94 -30.95 -23.04
CA ASP A 657 14.05 -30.12 -24.24
C ASP A 657 14.39 -28.65 -23.98
N GLY A 658 14.74 -28.28 -22.75
CA GLY A 658 15.06 -26.91 -22.34
C GLY A 658 15.73 -26.87 -20.97
N TYR A 659 15.82 -25.65 -20.38
CA TYR A 659 16.32 -25.47 -19.03
C TYR A 659 15.40 -26.13 -18.02
N VAL A 660 15.96 -26.83 -17.05
CA VAL A 660 15.24 -27.40 -15.91
C VAL A 660 15.44 -26.50 -14.68
N ILE A 661 14.34 -26.16 -14.03
CA ILE A 661 14.31 -25.36 -12.81
C ILE A 661 14.02 -26.27 -11.62
N ALA A 662 14.81 -26.12 -10.56
CA ALA A 662 14.50 -26.63 -9.23
C ALA A 662 14.45 -25.43 -8.26
N ASP A 663 13.36 -25.33 -7.52
CA ASP A 663 13.07 -24.18 -6.69
C ASP A 663 12.56 -24.65 -5.31
N ALA A 664 11.28 -24.97 -5.16
CA ALA A 664 10.77 -25.45 -3.88
C ALA A 664 9.71 -26.57 -4.06
N VAL A 665 9.57 -27.38 -2.98
CA VAL A 665 8.56 -28.43 -2.88
C VAL A 665 7.79 -28.27 -1.57
N ARG A 666 6.47 -28.45 -1.63
CA ARG A 666 5.56 -28.36 -0.50
C ARG A 666 4.84 -29.68 -0.26
N PHE A 667 4.68 -30.01 1.02
CA PHE A 667 3.87 -31.12 1.51
C PHE A 667 2.78 -30.55 2.42
N THR A 668 1.51 -30.77 2.08
CA THR A 668 0.35 -30.33 2.87
C THR A 668 -0.39 -31.56 3.40
N PRO A 669 -0.69 -31.67 4.71
CA PRO A 669 -1.49 -32.76 5.23
C PRO A 669 -2.83 -32.82 4.49
N ALA A 670 -3.20 -34.00 3.98
CA ALA A 670 -4.53 -34.18 3.43
C ALA A 670 -5.52 -34.32 4.60
N GLY A 671 -6.42 -33.29 4.75
CA GLY A 671 -7.42 -33.23 5.80
C GLY A 671 -8.43 -34.41 5.73
#